data_7b4f40c850e058bee31c15e4f2dd9b12
#
_entry.id   7b4f40c850e058bee31c15e4f2dd9b12
#
_cell.length_a   1.000
_cell.length_b   1.000
_cell.length_c   1.000
_cell.angle_alpha   90.00
_cell.angle_beta   90.00
_cell.angle_gamma   90.00
#
_symmetry.space_group_name_H-M   'P 1'
#
loop_
_entity.id
_entity.type
_entity.pdbx_description
1 polymer ?
#
loop_
_entity_poly.entity_id
_entity_poly.type
_entity_poly.pdbx_seq_one_letter_code
_entity_poly.pdbx_strand_id
1 'polypeptide(L)'
;MISENREMPGHQAWGWLYLFCTGLIGLLGTAMAALGGYIVFLGGTFYYLAAGLLLVGGALLALWRRHHAAPLVVFGIAVVLTLIWSFVEIAGKKWMPAWGFDLASRLGLIVVLVGVAGFAFLFWRTPARSSLRRGAVTAVVASVAALALLVGLHWERAEGQASANGATASTSTTLDAGRDWQAYGGTTLGRRYSQLSQVNTGNVRELKKAWSFKSGDFTPRRERIFYSSQNTPIKAGDMLYTCTSSNRVYALDPATGEVLWQFDPKVPADSMESLFSAACRAVAYFDDGAAEGEPKAAGRMPDVPAVIGSIPRGGSNCHRRVFVATPDGRLIALDAVGGYVCRGFGTDGIVDLTAGMGLRSPGFASNTSGATVAGGLLIVGQQVSDNQRRDSPSGVVRAYDARTGDLRWAWDALRPDSQAQLAPGEIYPRGTPNVWNVISADESLGLAFLGTGNSGADHWGGNRTEAEDKFSAAVVAVDLATGSTRWAFTTVQNDRWDYDIGAQPVLFDVEIDGVSRRALMQGTKAGDLFLLDAATGEPLRPVVQRPVPQTGKLPGDRLSPTQPQSTFYPNLGGMPGPNPEIIDGRHIWGVTPIDAAMCRVEFHQRRYEGLFTPPTVDAKGMVLLPGTVGGMNWGGLGFDPAQRLIIANYSRLPNIVDMKPRVDVKERPVGSGGARPDQAIAPHSGTPYGVSRPMWLSLFNVPCLAPPWGFIAATNVDTGELIWSKPLGTGYDTGPFGIPTRLKIVMGTPNLGGPLVTSGGLTFISAAQDNFIRAFETATGRLLWESRLPAGGQAGVMTYGHEGKQYVAITATGHARFETKLGDHLVVFALEGSDAPDLTGSPTKKPIGAQKQGP
;
A
#
# COMPACT_ATOMS: atom_id res chain seq x y z
N MET A 1 71.29 31.69 19.47
CA MET A 1 70.26 30.75 20.00
C MET A 1 69.10 30.80 19.07
N ILE A 2 69.09 29.90 18.10
CA ILE A 2 67.98 29.69 17.18
C ILE A 2 67.06 28.67 17.87
N SER A 3 65.87 29.11 18.35
CA SER A 3 64.89 28.20 18.91
C SER A 3 64.21 27.51 17.75
N GLU A 4 64.54 26.26 17.46
CA GLU A 4 63.73 25.36 16.65
C GLU A 4 62.32 25.12 17.31
N ASN A 5 61.36 25.81 16.79
CA ASN A 5 59.93 25.45 17.04
C ASN A 5 59.63 24.09 16.40
N ARG A 6 59.88 23.00 17.10
CA ARG A 6 59.29 21.68 16.77
C ARG A 6 57.81 21.77 17.00
N GLU A 7 57.04 22.09 15.96
CA GLU A 7 55.58 21.90 15.96
C GLU A 7 55.28 20.42 16.26
N MET A 8 54.48 20.18 17.32
CA MET A 8 54.12 18.81 17.71
C MET A 8 53.30 18.17 16.55
N PRO A 9 53.48 16.87 16.24
CA PRO A 9 52.83 16.18 15.10
C PRO A 9 51.32 16.30 15.07
N GLY A 10 50.68 16.47 16.22
CA GLY A 10 49.24 16.65 16.32
C GLY A 10 48.70 17.99 15.79
N HIS A 11 49.48 19.06 15.82
CA HIS A 11 49.03 20.38 15.32
C HIS A 11 48.91 20.42 13.79
N GLN A 12 49.79 19.76 13.07
CA GLN A 12 49.74 19.67 11.62
C GLN A 12 48.55 18.84 11.14
N ALA A 13 48.20 17.75 11.84
CA ALA A 13 47.03 16.93 11.49
C ALA A 13 45.72 17.71 11.54
N TRP A 14 45.50 18.57 12.53
CA TRP A 14 44.30 19.42 12.61
C TRP A 14 44.25 20.47 11.50
N GLY A 15 45.42 21.01 11.09
CA GLY A 15 45.52 21.92 9.95
C GLY A 15 45.10 21.22 8.64
N TRP A 16 45.55 19.99 8.41
CA TRP A 16 45.14 19.20 7.25
C TRP A 16 43.65 18.85 7.28
N LEU A 17 43.09 18.47 8.44
CA LEU A 17 41.66 18.21 8.59
C LEU A 17 40.81 19.44 8.29
N TYR A 18 41.21 20.63 8.77
CA TYR A 18 40.59 21.90 8.45
C TYR A 18 40.56 22.17 6.94
N LEU A 19 41.70 22.04 6.26
CA LEU A 19 41.80 22.27 4.82
C LEU A 19 40.99 21.23 4.02
N PHE A 20 40.99 19.98 4.44
CA PHE A 20 40.21 18.93 3.84
C PHE A 20 38.70 19.22 3.94
N CYS A 21 38.20 19.52 5.13
CA CYS A 21 36.79 19.88 5.33
C CYS A 21 36.39 21.14 4.53
N THR A 22 37.28 22.14 4.52
CA THR A 22 37.07 23.36 3.74
C THR A 22 37.04 23.09 2.24
N GLY A 23 37.88 22.18 1.75
CA GLY A 23 37.85 21.71 0.35
C GLY A 23 36.53 21.03 0.02
N LEU A 24 36.02 20.14 0.89
CA LEU A 24 34.70 19.50 0.73
C LEU A 24 33.56 20.52 0.74
N ILE A 25 33.63 21.53 1.64
CA ILE A 25 32.61 22.62 1.66
C ILE A 25 32.66 23.40 0.34
N GLY A 26 33.85 23.68 -0.20
CA GLY A 26 34.01 24.36 -1.49
C GLY A 26 33.42 23.57 -2.66
N LEU A 27 33.66 22.26 -2.70
CA LEU A 27 33.04 21.35 -3.70
C LEU A 27 31.54 21.31 -3.58
N LEU A 28 31.00 21.15 -2.37
CA LEU A 28 29.56 21.22 -2.09
C LEU A 28 28.98 22.55 -2.54
N GLY A 29 29.61 23.66 -2.19
CA GLY A 29 29.23 25.03 -2.58
C GLY A 29 29.21 25.21 -4.09
N THR A 30 30.22 24.68 -4.81
CA THR A 30 30.29 24.75 -6.28
C THR A 30 29.11 23.97 -6.93
N ALA A 31 28.84 22.76 -6.47
CA ALA A 31 27.73 21.98 -6.95
C ALA A 31 26.38 22.68 -6.66
N MET A 32 26.21 23.21 -5.45
CA MET A 32 25.01 23.97 -5.09
C MET A 32 24.85 25.25 -5.93
N ALA A 33 25.93 26.00 -6.18
CA ALA A 33 25.87 27.21 -6.98
C ALA A 33 25.53 26.92 -8.45
N ALA A 34 26.13 25.89 -9.04
CA ALA A 34 25.85 25.46 -10.41
C ALA A 34 24.40 25.01 -10.58
N LEU A 35 23.94 24.06 -9.73
CA LEU A 35 22.55 23.60 -9.75
C LEU A 35 21.57 24.72 -9.41
N GLY A 36 21.92 25.58 -8.43
CA GLY A 36 21.12 26.74 -8.03
C GLY A 36 20.97 27.77 -9.15
N GLY A 37 22.04 28.07 -9.90
CA GLY A 37 21.98 28.93 -11.10
C GLY A 37 21.04 28.36 -12.16
N TYR A 38 21.09 27.05 -12.37
CA TYR A 38 20.19 26.36 -13.29
C TYR A 38 18.73 26.34 -12.80
N ILE A 39 18.48 26.14 -11.49
CA ILE A 39 17.15 26.28 -10.88
C ILE A 39 16.58 27.68 -11.10
N VAL A 40 17.38 28.72 -10.89
CA VAL A 40 16.97 30.15 -11.14
C VAL A 40 16.63 30.36 -12.61
N PHE A 41 17.43 29.83 -13.54
CA PHE A 41 17.16 29.88 -14.98
C PHE A 41 15.82 29.22 -15.34
N LEU A 42 15.45 28.16 -14.65
CA LEU A 42 14.17 27.46 -14.79
C LEU A 42 13.00 28.15 -14.05
N GLY A 43 13.21 29.33 -13.45
CA GLY A 43 12.18 30.07 -12.69
C GLY A 43 12.01 29.61 -11.24
N GLY A 44 12.94 28.85 -10.68
CA GLY A 44 12.92 28.37 -9.30
C GLY A 44 13.63 29.30 -8.30
N THR A 45 13.93 28.77 -7.11
CA THR A 45 14.46 29.50 -5.95
C THR A 45 15.92 29.96 -6.12
N PHE A 46 16.27 31.16 -5.63
CA PHE A 46 17.64 31.71 -5.55
C PHE A 46 18.49 31.09 -4.43
N TYR A 47 17.89 30.36 -3.50
CA TYR A 47 18.56 29.88 -2.28
C TYR A 47 19.84 29.07 -2.56
N TYR A 48 19.77 28.06 -3.43
CA TYR A 48 20.91 27.19 -3.71
C TYR A 48 22.08 27.93 -4.35
N LEU A 49 21.79 28.90 -5.21
CA LEU A 49 22.81 29.77 -5.81
C LEU A 49 23.51 30.62 -4.73
N ALA A 50 22.74 31.33 -3.91
CA ALA A 50 23.26 32.22 -2.88
C ALA A 50 24.05 31.45 -1.80
N ALA A 51 23.50 30.36 -1.28
CA ALA A 51 24.15 29.52 -0.28
C ALA A 51 25.43 28.87 -0.86
N GLY A 52 25.36 28.37 -2.10
CA GLY A 52 26.53 27.81 -2.79
C GLY A 52 27.64 28.80 -2.99
N LEU A 53 27.34 30.03 -3.44
CA LEU A 53 28.35 31.10 -3.61
C LEU A 53 28.99 31.50 -2.27
N LEU A 54 28.25 31.54 -1.17
CA LEU A 54 28.81 31.79 0.17
C LEU A 54 29.75 30.67 0.59
N LEU A 55 29.38 29.39 0.37
CA LEU A 55 30.25 28.26 0.69
C LEU A 55 31.55 28.27 -0.13
N VAL A 56 31.48 28.59 -1.44
CA VAL A 56 32.66 28.74 -2.32
C VAL A 56 33.53 29.91 -1.85
N GLY A 57 32.92 31.08 -1.60
CA GLY A 57 33.64 32.26 -1.11
C GLY A 57 34.36 32.01 0.20
N GLY A 58 33.70 31.32 1.15
CA GLY A 58 34.33 30.89 2.41
C GLY A 58 35.52 29.94 2.21
N ALA A 59 35.37 28.96 1.30
CA ALA A 59 36.43 28.01 0.98
C ALA A 59 37.64 28.69 0.32
N LEU A 60 37.42 29.58 -0.66
CA LEU A 60 38.50 30.37 -1.29
C LEU A 60 39.21 31.29 -0.28
N LEU A 61 38.44 31.94 0.61
CA LEU A 61 39.00 32.76 1.67
C LEU A 61 39.85 31.96 2.67
N ALA A 62 39.43 30.70 2.95
CA ALA A 62 40.21 29.79 3.79
C ALA A 62 41.52 29.36 3.14
N LEU A 63 41.56 29.17 1.83
CA LEU A 63 42.81 28.88 1.10
C LEU A 63 43.76 30.10 1.06
N TRP A 64 43.20 31.31 0.91
CA TRP A 64 43.97 32.54 0.83
C TRP A 64 44.45 33.05 2.22
N ARG A 65 43.54 33.01 3.21
CA ARG A 65 43.81 33.45 4.58
C ARG A 65 43.62 32.33 5.61
N ARG A 66 44.35 31.19 5.43
CA ARG A 66 44.20 29.95 6.24
C ARG A 66 44.37 30.17 7.76
N HIS A 67 44.95 31.28 8.19
CA HIS A 67 45.15 31.56 9.61
C HIS A 67 44.11 32.52 10.21
N HIS A 68 43.12 32.95 9.48
CA HIS A 68 42.07 33.85 9.94
C HIS A 68 40.74 33.12 10.18
N ALA A 69 39.94 33.62 11.12
CA ALA A 69 38.57 33.10 11.39
C ALA A 69 37.54 33.56 10.37
N ALA A 70 37.86 34.49 9.48
CA ALA A 70 36.94 35.03 8.48
C ALA A 70 36.19 33.96 7.63
N PRO A 71 36.83 32.88 7.17
CA PRO A 71 36.11 31.79 6.47
C PRO A 71 34.99 31.17 7.30
N LEU A 72 35.18 30.97 8.60
CA LEU A 72 34.17 30.42 9.50
C LEU A 72 32.98 31.37 9.68
N VAL A 73 33.20 32.69 9.62
CA VAL A 73 32.11 33.67 9.63
C VAL A 73 31.27 33.56 8.36
N VAL A 74 31.92 33.45 7.18
CA VAL A 74 31.18 33.25 5.90
C VAL A 74 30.39 31.96 5.88
N PHE A 75 30.97 30.86 6.38
CA PHE A 75 30.22 29.59 6.54
C PHE A 75 29.05 29.73 7.52
N GLY A 76 29.24 30.46 8.63
CA GLY A 76 28.19 30.78 9.58
C GLY A 76 27.02 31.54 8.93
N ILE A 77 27.34 32.52 8.06
CA ILE A 77 26.33 33.27 7.28
C ILE A 77 25.56 32.30 6.36
N ALA A 78 26.24 31.37 5.68
CA ALA A 78 25.57 30.36 4.84
C ALA A 78 24.64 29.46 5.65
N VAL A 79 25.02 29.05 6.87
CA VAL A 79 24.16 28.28 7.80
C VAL A 79 22.93 29.11 8.21
N VAL A 80 23.12 30.38 8.59
CA VAL A 80 22.01 31.27 8.99
C VAL A 80 21.06 31.52 7.80
N LEU A 81 21.58 31.75 6.60
CA LEU A 81 20.78 31.88 5.39
C LEU A 81 19.95 30.62 5.14
N THR A 82 20.54 29.44 5.32
CA THR A 82 19.85 28.16 5.14
C THR A 82 18.75 27.99 6.20
N LEU A 83 18.98 28.40 7.44
CA LEU A 83 17.96 28.39 8.51
C LEU A 83 16.80 29.32 8.17
N ILE A 84 17.08 30.57 7.81
CA ILE A 84 16.06 31.57 7.45
C ILE A 84 15.24 31.04 6.26
N TRP A 85 15.93 30.58 5.22
CA TRP A 85 15.26 30.07 4.03
C TRP A 85 14.41 28.83 4.33
N SER A 86 14.92 27.88 5.10
CA SER A 86 14.15 26.72 5.53
C SER A 86 12.89 27.11 6.28
N PHE A 87 13.00 28.12 7.17
CA PHE A 87 11.85 28.66 7.88
C PHE A 87 10.80 29.28 6.91
N VAL A 88 11.23 30.08 5.95
CA VAL A 88 10.34 30.72 4.96
C VAL A 88 9.62 29.67 4.10
N GLU A 89 10.33 28.63 3.63
CA GLU A 89 9.70 27.59 2.82
C GLU A 89 8.76 26.69 3.62
N ILE A 90 9.02 26.48 4.93
CA ILE A 90 8.24 25.60 5.78
C ILE A 90 7.05 26.34 6.42
N ALA A 91 7.13 27.69 6.58
CA ALA A 91 6.12 28.47 7.29
C ALA A 91 4.66 28.34 6.76
N GLY A 92 4.47 27.80 5.56
CA GLY A 92 3.16 27.49 4.99
C GLY A 92 2.72 26.02 5.10
N LYS A 93 3.56 25.11 5.61
CA LYS A 93 3.25 23.68 5.68
C LYS A 93 2.50 23.36 6.97
N LYS A 94 1.31 22.76 6.85
CA LYS A 94 0.44 22.40 7.99
C LYS A 94 0.97 21.26 8.87
N TRP A 95 2.05 20.57 8.45
CA TRP A 95 2.53 19.38 9.14
C TRP A 95 3.92 19.58 9.73
N MET A 96 3.99 19.72 11.05
CA MET A 96 5.19 20.04 11.83
C MET A 96 6.36 19.03 11.76
N PRO A 97 6.16 17.68 11.70
CA PRO A 97 7.29 16.75 11.61
C PRO A 97 8.09 16.83 10.30
N ALA A 98 7.52 17.35 9.20
CA ALA A 98 8.26 17.60 7.96
C ALA A 98 9.43 18.60 8.14
N TRP A 99 9.34 19.46 9.15
CA TRP A 99 10.41 20.41 9.49
C TRP A 99 11.73 19.73 9.81
N GLY A 100 11.69 18.67 10.63
CA GLY A 100 12.88 17.93 11.02
C GLY A 100 13.60 17.32 9.82
N PHE A 101 12.85 16.74 8.89
CA PHE A 101 13.42 16.14 7.67
C PHE A 101 13.93 17.19 6.70
N ASP A 102 13.19 18.27 6.45
CA ASP A 102 13.61 19.38 5.61
C ASP A 102 14.88 20.05 6.17
N LEU A 103 14.90 20.31 7.48
CA LEU A 103 16.03 20.94 8.14
C LEU A 103 17.26 20.03 8.14
N ALA A 104 17.08 18.72 8.43
CA ALA A 104 18.17 17.74 8.42
C ALA A 104 18.77 17.59 7.00
N SER A 105 17.95 17.56 5.95
CA SER A 105 18.42 17.43 4.57
C SER A 105 19.20 18.67 4.10
N ARG A 106 18.79 19.86 4.51
CA ARG A 106 19.41 21.13 4.07
C ARG A 106 20.63 21.50 4.90
N LEU A 107 20.56 21.32 6.22
CA LEU A 107 21.57 21.75 7.16
C LEU A 107 22.52 20.66 7.58
N GLY A 108 22.06 19.40 7.66
CA GLY A 108 22.82 18.33 8.31
C GLY A 108 24.23 18.21 7.79
N LEU A 109 24.41 18.10 6.47
CA LEU A 109 25.74 18.00 5.87
C LEU A 109 26.55 19.29 6.03
N ILE A 110 25.93 20.45 5.82
CA ILE A 110 26.59 21.76 5.92
C ILE A 110 27.07 22.00 7.37
N VAL A 111 26.19 21.80 8.35
CA VAL A 111 26.50 22.01 9.76
C VAL A 111 27.60 21.06 10.25
N VAL A 112 27.53 19.78 9.84
CA VAL A 112 28.59 18.82 10.20
C VAL A 112 29.94 19.23 9.61
N LEU A 113 30.00 19.55 8.32
CA LEU A 113 31.25 19.96 7.69
C LEU A 113 31.79 21.27 8.27
N VAL A 114 30.95 22.28 8.47
CA VAL A 114 31.33 23.57 9.07
C VAL A 114 31.73 23.40 10.54
N GLY A 115 31.02 22.56 11.29
CA GLY A 115 31.33 22.25 12.67
C GLY A 115 32.69 21.56 12.82
N VAL A 116 32.97 20.54 11.99
CA VAL A 116 34.27 19.84 11.98
C VAL A 116 35.38 20.74 11.53
N ALA A 117 35.17 21.60 10.50
CA ALA A 117 36.16 22.60 10.08
C ALA A 117 36.46 23.61 11.19
N GLY A 118 35.43 24.13 11.86
CA GLY A 118 35.54 25.04 12.99
C GLY A 118 36.29 24.41 14.18
N PHE A 119 35.96 23.17 14.51
CA PHE A 119 36.62 22.40 15.54
C PHE A 119 38.12 22.15 15.18
N ALA A 120 38.40 21.72 13.95
CA ALA A 120 39.76 21.50 13.46
C ALA A 120 40.59 22.82 13.48
N PHE A 121 39.98 23.95 13.08
CA PHE A 121 40.59 25.25 13.14
C PHE A 121 40.97 25.68 14.58
N LEU A 122 40.06 25.53 15.52
CA LEU A 122 40.27 25.81 16.93
C LEU A 122 41.39 24.95 17.52
N PHE A 123 41.40 23.65 17.21
CA PHE A 123 42.48 22.76 17.67
C PHE A 123 43.83 23.04 17.01
N TRP A 124 43.81 23.52 15.79
CA TRP A 124 45.02 23.93 15.10
C TRP A 124 45.64 25.23 15.67
N ARG A 125 44.78 26.19 16.12
CA ARG A 125 45.20 27.55 16.49
C ARG A 125 45.35 27.77 17.98
N THR A 126 44.78 26.94 18.84
CA THR A 126 44.81 27.16 20.27
C THR A 126 45.69 26.13 21.02
N PRO A 127 46.48 26.56 22.05
CA PRO A 127 47.26 25.64 22.86
C PRO A 127 46.42 24.55 23.51
N ALA A 128 47.00 23.36 23.73
CA ALA A 128 46.31 22.18 24.25
C ALA A 128 45.59 22.36 25.60
N ARG A 129 46.04 23.33 26.41
CA ARG A 129 45.47 23.61 27.77
C ARG A 129 44.56 24.84 27.84
N SER A 130 44.17 25.46 26.74
CA SER A 130 43.37 26.69 26.77
C SER A 130 41.92 26.43 27.19
N SER A 131 41.34 27.36 27.98
CA SER A 131 39.93 27.35 28.36
C SER A 131 38.97 27.44 27.12
N LEU A 132 39.45 28.10 26.06
CA LEU A 132 38.74 28.20 24.77
C LEU A 132 38.52 26.85 24.09
N ARG A 133 39.51 25.93 24.13
CA ARG A 133 39.34 24.56 23.62
C ARG A 133 38.25 23.78 24.37
N ARG A 134 38.24 23.90 25.71
CA ARG A 134 37.24 23.24 26.53
C ARG A 134 35.84 23.84 26.30
N GLY A 135 35.78 25.18 26.23
CA GLY A 135 34.51 25.86 25.93
C GLY A 135 33.94 25.52 24.54
N ALA A 136 34.79 25.41 23.52
CA ALA A 136 34.33 25.04 22.15
C ALA A 136 33.84 23.59 22.06
N VAL A 137 34.55 22.64 22.71
CA VAL A 137 34.07 21.25 22.80
C VAL A 137 32.71 21.18 23.51
N THR A 138 32.57 21.88 24.65
CA THR A 138 31.31 21.95 25.40
C THR A 138 30.20 22.57 24.55
N ALA A 139 30.48 23.65 23.80
CA ALA A 139 29.51 24.33 22.95
C ALA A 139 29.04 23.43 21.79
N VAL A 140 29.94 22.70 21.12
CA VAL A 140 29.60 21.76 20.04
C VAL A 140 28.81 20.58 20.59
N VAL A 141 29.22 19.99 21.71
CA VAL A 141 28.48 18.89 22.35
C VAL A 141 27.09 19.37 22.82
N ALA A 142 26.98 20.55 23.41
CA ALA A 142 25.72 21.13 23.83
C ALA A 142 24.81 21.45 22.64
N SER A 143 25.36 21.95 21.51
CA SER A 143 24.60 22.23 20.30
C SER A 143 24.07 20.95 19.65
N VAL A 144 24.89 19.89 19.58
CA VAL A 144 24.47 18.57 19.08
C VAL A 144 23.42 17.94 20.01
N ALA A 145 23.61 18.04 21.32
CA ALA A 145 22.65 17.56 22.30
C ALA A 145 21.33 18.35 22.26
N ALA A 146 21.39 19.68 22.10
CA ALA A 146 20.21 20.52 21.94
C ALA A 146 19.45 20.22 20.63
N LEU A 147 20.18 19.99 19.53
CA LEU A 147 19.55 19.59 18.26
C LEU A 147 18.90 18.22 18.37
N ALA A 148 19.57 17.25 19.00
CA ALA A 148 19.02 15.92 19.29
C ALA A 148 17.79 15.99 20.23
N LEU A 149 17.86 16.84 21.24
CA LEU A 149 16.74 17.08 22.17
C LEU A 149 15.57 17.78 21.47
N LEU A 150 15.80 18.77 20.62
CA LEU A 150 14.78 19.45 19.83
C LEU A 150 14.10 18.48 18.85
N VAL A 151 14.88 17.62 18.20
CA VAL A 151 14.35 16.55 17.34
C VAL A 151 13.55 15.56 18.16
N GLY A 152 14.02 15.17 19.36
CA GLY A 152 13.33 14.26 20.28
C GLY A 152 12.05 14.83 20.88
N LEU A 153 12.07 16.07 21.35
CA LEU A 153 10.91 16.73 21.98
C LEU A 153 9.78 17.08 20.98
N HIS A 154 10.11 17.33 19.71
CA HIS A 154 9.10 17.50 18.67
C HIS A 154 8.48 16.18 18.23
N TRP A 155 9.15 15.07 18.52
CA TRP A 155 8.68 13.72 18.19
C TRP A 155 7.46 13.29 19.01
N GLU A 156 7.39 13.68 20.30
CA GLU A 156 6.30 13.31 21.22
C GLU A 156 5.06 14.22 21.10
N ARG A 157 5.19 15.44 20.55
CA ARG A 157 4.10 16.43 20.49
C ARG A 157 3.14 16.30 19.30
N ALA A 158 3.30 15.29 18.44
CA ALA A 158 2.38 15.04 17.32
C ALA A 158 1.07 14.31 17.74
N GLU A 159 0.74 14.30 19.04
CA GLU A 159 -0.56 13.81 19.53
C GLU A 159 -1.63 14.89 19.30
N GLY A 160 -2.45 14.69 18.25
CA GLY A 160 -3.63 15.49 18.01
C GLY A 160 -4.62 15.33 19.19
N GLN A 161 -5.19 16.44 19.65
CA GLN A 161 -6.28 16.42 20.60
C GLN A 161 -7.49 15.75 19.95
N ALA A 162 -7.82 14.54 20.39
CA ALA A 162 -9.06 13.88 20.03
C ALA A 162 -10.19 14.37 20.95
N SER A 163 -11.24 14.89 20.35
CA SER A 163 -12.49 15.16 21.05
C SER A 163 -13.20 13.82 21.27
N ALA A 164 -13.26 13.36 22.52
CA ALA A 164 -13.99 12.16 22.89
C ALA A 164 -15.50 12.51 23.04
N ASN A 165 -16.24 12.32 21.97
CA ASN A 165 -17.69 12.26 22.05
C ASN A 165 -18.10 10.79 22.24
N GLY A 166 -18.79 10.51 23.34
CA GLY A 166 -19.23 9.17 23.73
C GLY A 166 -20.11 8.51 22.67
N ALA A 167 -19.65 7.37 22.16
CA ALA A 167 -20.41 6.55 21.24
C ALA A 167 -21.46 5.72 22.00
N THR A 168 -22.71 5.79 21.56
CA THR A 168 -23.76 4.86 21.95
C THR A 168 -23.51 3.51 21.30
N ALA A 169 -23.54 2.44 22.11
CA ALA A 169 -23.34 1.07 21.64
C ALA A 169 -24.41 0.71 20.60
N SER A 170 -23.97 0.44 19.37
CA SER A 170 -24.81 -0.10 18.30
C SER A 170 -24.96 -1.62 18.47
N THR A 171 -26.18 -2.11 18.24
CA THR A 171 -26.52 -3.53 18.28
C THR A 171 -25.74 -4.30 17.19
N SER A 172 -25.05 -5.36 17.62
CA SER A 172 -24.38 -6.34 16.77
C SER A 172 -25.31 -6.87 15.69
N THR A 173 -24.89 -6.79 14.44
CA THR A 173 -25.63 -7.35 13.28
C THR A 173 -24.91 -8.58 12.73
N THR A 174 -25.67 -9.50 12.11
CA THR A 174 -25.14 -10.70 11.40
C THR A 174 -24.22 -10.36 10.21
N LEU A 175 -24.01 -9.08 9.93
CA LEU A 175 -23.27 -8.56 8.79
C LEU A 175 -21.74 -8.53 9.01
N ASP A 176 -21.27 -8.74 10.24
CA ASP A 176 -19.88 -8.61 10.63
C ASP A 176 -19.23 -9.98 10.93
N ALA A 177 -17.91 -10.09 10.77
CA ALA A 177 -17.19 -11.30 11.10
C ALA A 177 -17.21 -11.54 12.63
N GLY A 178 -17.64 -12.74 13.03
CA GLY A 178 -17.66 -13.23 14.40
C GLY A 178 -16.46 -14.11 14.71
N ARG A 179 -16.71 -15.36 15.17
CA ARG A 179 -15.65 -16.36 15.42
C ARG A 179 -14.90 -16.76 14.15
N ASP A 180 -15.57 -16.70 13.01
CA ASP A 180 -15.03 -17.05 11.70
C ASP A 180 -14.71 -15.80 10.88
N TRP A 181 -13.78 -15.97 9.92
CA TRP A 181 -13.39 -14.97 8.94
C TRP A 181 -13.46 -15.63 7.56
N GLN A 182 -14.64 -15.65 6.95
CA GLN A 182 -14.95 -16.52 5.81
C GLN A 182 -14.72 -15.87 4.44
N ALA A 183 -14.39 -14.59 4.38
CA ALA A 183 -14.07 -13.87 3.15
C ALA A 183 -12.87 -12.97 3.36
N TYR A 184 -12.23 -12.49 2.28
CA TYR A 184 -11.08 -11.62 2.32
C TYR A 184 -11.27 -10.39 3.24
N GLY A 185 -12.43 -9.75 3.21
CA GLY A 185 -12.79 -8.61 4.07
C GLY A 185 -13.58 -8.99 5.33
N GLY A 186 -13.50 -10.24 5.79
CA GLY A 186 -14.28 -10.80 6.90
C GLY A 186 -15.57 -11.44 6.44
N THR A 187 -16.41 -10.67 5.76
CA THR A 187 -17.60 -11.08 5.04
C THR A 187 -17.57 -10.55 3.59
N THR A 188 -18.56 -10.91 2.78
CA THR A 188 -18.70 -10.39 1.40
C THR A 188 -18.94 -8.87 1.33
N LEU A 189 -19.30 -8.24 2.45
CA LEU A 189 -19.51 -6.79 2.55
C LEU A 189 -18.20 -5.99 2.65
N GLY A 190 -17.05 -6.66 2.82
CA GLY A 190 -15.73 -6.03 2.76
C GLY A 190 -15.36 -5.12 3.93
N ARG A 191 -16.04 -5.18 5.07
CA ARG A 191 -15.91 -4.23 6.21
C ARG A 191 -14.59 -4.32 6.95
N ARG A 192 -13.86 -5.45 6.85
CA ARG A 192 -12.63 -5.71 7.63
C ARG A 192 -12.83 -5.45 9.13
N TYR A 193 -14.00 -5.77 9.62
CA TYR A 193 -14.43 -5.60 11.00
C TYR A 193 -14.78 -6.95 11.63
N SER A 194 -14.39 -7.11 12.91
CA SER A 194 -14.74 -8.28 13.72
C SER A 194 -15.43 -7.87 15.02
N GLN A 195 -16.46 -8.63 15.39
CA GLN A 195 -17.17 -8.49 16.66
C GLN A 195 -16.35 -8.97 17.87
N LEU A 196 -15.20 -9.62 17.64
CA LEU A 196 -14.35 -10.11 18.73
C LEU A 196 -13.72 -8.95 19.50
N SER A 197 -13.79 -9.02 20.83
CA SER A 197 -13.34 -7.97 21.76
C SER A 197 -12.47 -8.48 22.93
N GLN A 198 -12.12 -9.77 22.93
CA GLN A 198 -11.25 -10.34 23.95
C GLN A 198 -9.90 -9.62 23.98
N VAL A 199 -9.31 -9.34 22.80
CA VAL A 199 -8.18 -8.42 22.65
C VAL A 199 -8.74 -7.02 22.47
N ASN A 200 -8.40 -6.11 23.40
CA ASN A 200 -8.95 -4.76 23.46
C ASN A 200 -7.90 -3.73 23.89
N THR A 201 -8.29 -2.47 23.97
CA THR A 201 -7.39 -1.35 24.33
C THR A 201 -6.72 -1.50 25.69
N GLY A 202 -7.32 -2.24 26.61
CA GLY A 202 -6.80 -2.46 27.98
C GLY A 202 -5.70 -3.52 28.05
N ASN A 203 -5.77 -4.56 27.20
CA ASN A 203 -4.89 -5.74 27.28
C ASN A 203 -4.02 -6.01 26.05
N VAL A 204 -4.15 -5.26 24.97
CA VAL A 204 -3.39 -5.49 23.70
C VAL A 204 -1.88 -5.49 23.90
N ARG A 205 -1.36 -4.81 24.94
CA ARG A 205 0.08 -4.80 25.28
C ARG A 205 0.61 -6.18 25.70
N GLU A 206 -0.28 -7.07 26.12
CA GLU A 206 0.02 -8.44 26.55
C GLU A 206 0.00 -9.42 25.37
N LEU A 207 -0.40 -8.95 24.17
CA LEU A 207 -0.49 -9.77 22.96
C LEU A 207 0.89 -10.31 22.57
N LYS A 208 1.02 -11.63 22.47
CA LYS A 208 2.25 -12.32 22.12
C LYS A 208 2.06 -13.24 20.93
N LYS A 209 3.16 -13.59 20.30
CA LYS A 209 3.15 -14.58 19.24
C LYS A 209 2.77 -15.95 19.81
N ALA A 210 1.60 -16.47 19.40
CA ALA A 210 1.12 -17.79 19.78
C ALA A 210 1.88 -18.86 18.98
N TRP A 211 1.91 -18.73 17.66
CA TRP A 211 2.60 -19.65 16.78
C TRP A 211 3.00 -18.97 15.45
N SER A 212 3.78 -19.69 14.66
CA SER A 212 4.15 -19.25 13.31
C SER A 212 4.34 -20.46 12.41
N PHE A 213 3.66 -20.45 11.28
CA PHE A 213 3.78 -21.46 10.23
C PHE A 213 4.74 -20.98 9.14
N LYS A 214 5.56 -21.89 8.60
CA LYS A 214 6.41 -21.66 7.42
C LYS A 214 5.94 -22.55 6.29
N SER A 215 5.56 -21.92 5.17
CA SER A 215 5.04 -22.69 4.03
C SER A 215 6.13 -23.45 3.24
N GLY A 216 7.38 -23.07 3.37
CA GLY A 216 8.46 -23.58 2.53
C GLY A 216 8.37 -23.12 1.07
N ASP A 217 7.40 -22.25 0.72
CA ASP A 217 7.23 -21.70 -0.61
C ASP A 217 8.00 -20.38 -0.75
N PHE A 218 9.25 -20.44 -0.37
CA PHE A 218 10.19 -19.36 -0.53
C PHE A 218 11.22 -19.73 -1.59
N THR A 219 11.05 -19.17 -2.79
CA THR A 219 12.07 -19.26 -3.81
C THR A 219 12.90 -17.98 -3.76
N PRO A 220 14.20 -18.06 -3.45
CA PRO A 220 15.06 -16.90 -3.52
C PRO A 220 14.95 -16.32 -4.94
N ARG A 221 14.91 -15.00 -5.00
CA ARG A 221 14.74 -14.14 -6.17
C ARG A 221 15.10 -14.84 -7.49
N ARG A 222 14.11 -15.39 -8.18
CA ARG A 222 14.24 -15.67 -9.61
C ARG A 222 14.20 -14.33 -10.31
N GLU A 223 15.12 -14.05 -11.20
CA GLU A 223 15.33 -12.73 -11.80
C GLU A 223 14.09 -12.12 -12.48
N ARG A 224 13.03 -12.90 -12.70
CA ARG A 224 11.83 -12.49 -13.44
C ARG A 224 10.51 -12.59 -12.67
N ILE A 225 10.46 -13.25 -11.50
CA ILE A 225 9.22 -13.40 -10.72
C ILE A 225 9.28 -12.48 -9.50
N PHE A 226 8.30 -11.59 -9.39
CA PHE A 226 8.13 -10.69 -8.25
C PHE A 226 7.14 -11.30 -7.27
N TYR A 227 7.64 -11.97 -6.25
CA TYR A 227 6.81 -12.62 -5.22
C TYR A 227 6.20 -11.60 -4.25
N SER A 228 4.91 -11.80 -3.96
CA SER A 228 4.19 -11.10 -2.90
C SER A 228 2.92 -11.89 -2.60
N SER A 229 2.85 -12.61 -1.50
CA SER A 229 1.66 -13.43 -1.20
C SER A 229 0.38 -12.58 -1.09
N GLN A 230 0.45 -11.43 -0.42
CA GLN A 230 -0.68 -10.51 -0.16
C GLN A 230 -1.87 -11.20 0.53
N ASN A 231 -1.64 -12.37 1.14
CA ASN A 231 -2.69 -13.28 1.59
C ASN A 231 -3.35 -12.81 2.89
N THR A 232 -4.68 -12.82 2.89
CA THR A 232 -5.50 -12.82 4.11
C THR A 232 -6.03 -14.23 4.31
N PRO A 233 -5.66 -14.96 5.37
CA PRO A 233 -6.19 -16.30 5.63
C PRO A 233 -7.70 -16.29 5.81
N ILE A 234 -8.35 -17.43 5.54
CA ILE A 234 -9.78 -17.67 5.76
C ILE A 234 -9.92 -18.65 6.91
N LYS A 235 -10.76 -18.34 7.90
CA LYS A 235 -11.08 -19.24 8.99
C LYS A 235 -12.56 -19.63 8.92
N ALA A 236 -12.84 -20.92 8.75
CA ALA A 236 -14.19 -21.47 8.72
C ALA A 236 -14.24 -22.76 9.53
N GLY A 237 -15.16 -22.86 10.49
CA GLY A 237 -15.27 -23.96 11.42
C GLY A 237 -13.97 -24.15 12.23
N ASP A 238 -13.37 -25.34 12.17
CA ASP A 238 -12.18 -25.70 12.92
C ASP A 238 -10.90 -25.69 12.07
N MET A 239 -10.91 -24.98 10.93
CA MET A 239 -9.76 -24.90 10.02
C MET A 239 -9.41 -23.48 9.63
N LEU A 240 -8.11 -23.22 9.49
CA LEU A 240 -7.54 -22.00 8.98
C LEU A 240 -6.90 -22.28 7.61
N TYR A 241 -7.43 -21.64 6.55
CA TYR A 241 -6.94 -21.82 5.18
C TYR A 241 -6.05 -20.65 4.78
N THR A 242 -4.95 -20.96 4.13
CA THR A 242 -4.02 -19.95 3.62
C THR A 242 -3.45 -20.36 2.28
N CYS A 243 -3.02 -19.39 1.46
CA CYS A 243 -2.34 -19.64 0.20
C CYS A 243 -1.03 -18.84 0.08
N THR A 244 -0.13 -19.35 -0.76
CA THR A 244 1.19 -18.77 -1.00
C THR A 244 1.27 -18.01 -2.32
N SER A 245 2.40 -17.38 -2.58
CA SER A 245 2.66 -16.67 -3.85
C SER A 245 2.62 -17.56 -5.09
N SER A 246 2.91 -18.88 -4.96
CA SER A 246 2.74 -19.86 -6.05
C SER A 246 1.41 -20.61 -5.97
N ASN A 247 0.45 -20.06 -5.23
CA ASN A 247 -0.92 -20.62 -5.05
C ASN A 247 -0.98 -22.01 -4.40
N ARG A 248 0.04 -22.43 -3.65
CA ARG A 248 -0.10 -23.59 -2.77
C ARG A 248 -1.11 -23.26 -1.67
N VAL A 249 -2.00 -24.20 -1.39
CA VAL A 249 -3.05 -24.05 -0.37
C VAL A 249 -2.74 -24.95 0.80
N TYR A 250 -2.94 -24.42 2.00
CA TYR A 250 -2.77 -25.15 3.26
C TYR A 250 -4.02 -24.99 4.12
N ALA A 251 -4.45 -26.07 4.74
CA ALA A 251 -5.33 -26.01 5.90
C ALA A 251 -4.50 -26.27 7.16
N LEU A 252 -4.67 -25.42 8.13
CA LEU A 252 -3.92 -25.43 9.38
C LEU A 252 -4.89 -25.58 10.56
N ASP A 253 -4.42 -26.20 11.62
CA ASP A 253 -5.07 -26.11 12.92
C ASP A 253 -5.02 -24.66 13.43
N PRO A 254 -6.16 -24.04 13.79
CA PRO A 254 -6.17 -22.62 14.20
C PRO A 254 -5.44 -22.33 15.52
N ALA A 255 -5.32 -23.33 16.44
CA ALA A 255 -4.69 -23.16 17.74
C ALA A 255 -3.17 -23.32 17.69
N THR A 256 -2.67 -24.21 16.82
CA THR A 256 -1.26 -24.64 16.82
C THR A 256 -0.49 -24.27 15.55
N GLY A 257 -1.20 -24.06 14.43
CA GLY A 257 -0.60 -23.86 13.11
C GLY A 257 -0.05 -25.15 12.48
N GLU A 258 -0.37 -26.32 13.02
CA GLU A 258 -0.02 -27.61 12.41
C GLU A 258 -0.75 -27.77 11.07
N VAL A 259 -0.06 -28.36 10.08
CA VAL A 259 -0.63 -28.60 8.76
C VAL A 259 -1.55 -29.80 8.82
N LEU A 260 -2.84 -29.58 8.57
CA LEU A 260 -3.85 -30.63 8.47
C LEU A 260 -3.84 -31.26 7.07
N TRP A 261 -3.75 -30.42 6.04
CA TRP A 261 -3.53 -30.84 4.65
C TRP A 261 -2.89 -29.73 3.82
N GLN A 262 -2.32 -30.09 2.68
CA GLN A 262 -1.75 -29.15 1.71
C GLN A 262 -2.06 -29.58 0.28
N PHE A 263 -2.18 -28.60 -0.61
CA PHE A 263 -2.38 -28.80 -2.04
C PHE A 263 -1.43 -27.92 -2.85
N ASP A 264 -0.73 -28.47 -3.83
CA ASP A 264 0.15 -27.74 -4.75
C ASP A 264 -0.43 -27.81 -6.17
N PRO A 265 -0.97 -26.70 -6.72
CA PRO A 265 -1.54 -26.64 -8.07
C PRO A 265 -0.51 -26.77 -9.18
N LYS A 266 0.80 -26.77 -8.86
CA LYS A 266 1.90 -26.85 -9.84
C LYS A 266 1.78 -25.76 -10.92
N VAL A 267 1.65 -24.49 -10.50
CA VAL A 267 1.58 -23.35 -11.40
C VAL A 267 2.90 -23.24 -12.20
N PRO A 268 2.84 -23.19 -13.54
CA PRO A 268 4.03 -23.02 -14.37
C PRO A 268 4.72 -21.68 -14.10
N ALA A 269 6.06 -21.66 -14.13
CA ALA A 269 6.84 -20.46 -13.84
C ALA A 269 6.62 -19.33 -14.86
N ASP A 270 6.41 -19.66 -16.14
CA ASP A 270 6.15 -18.72 -17.21
C ASP A 270 4.84 -17.91 -17.00
N SER A 271 3.82 -18.55 -16.40
CA SER A 271 2.57 -17.88 -16.02
C SER A 271 2.79 -16.85 -14.93
N MET A 272 3.78 -17.05 -14.03
CA MET A 272 4.11 -16.10 -12.96
C MET A 272 5.05 -14.98 -13.40
N GLU A 273 5.89 -15.19 -14.41
CA GLU A 273 6.85 -14.19 -14.92
C GLU A 273 6.17 -12.99 -15.60
N SER A 274 4.95 -13.17 -16.09
CA SER A 274 4.17 -12.12 -16.75
C SER A 274 3.40 -11.22 -15.76
N LEU A 275 3.36 -11.58 -14.47
CA LEU A 275 2.58 -10.87 -13.46
C LEU A 275 3.28 -9.61 -12.97
N PHE A 276 2.51 -8.58 -12.62
CA PHE A 276 3.03 -7.46 -11.86
C PHE A 276 3.62 -7.92 -10.52
N SER A 277 2.91 -8.81 -9.81
CA SER A 277 3.45 -9.60 -8.69
C SER A 277 2.72 -10.93 -8.59
N ALA A 278 3.47 -12.02 -8.37
CA ALA A 278 2.91 -13.33 -8.07
C ALA A 278 2.26 -13.28 -6.68
N ALA A 279 0.93 -13.34 -6.64
CA ALA A 279 0.14 -13.16 -5.43
C ALA A 279 -1.04 -14.13 -5.38
N CYS A 280 -1.45 -14.50 -4.16
CA CYS A 280 -2.72 -15.12 -3.84
C CYS A 280 -3.31 -14.36 -2.65
N ARG A 281 -4.29 -13.46 -2.89
CA ARG A 281 -4.86 -12.61 -1.81
C ARG A 281 -5.73 -13.38 -0.86
N ALA A 282 -6.51 -14.36 -1.35
CA ALA A 282 -7.30 -15.29 -0.52
C ALA A 282 -7.71 -16.51 -1.33
N VAL A 283 -8.01 -17.60 -0.63
CA VAL A 283 -8.88 -18.67 -1.13
C VAL A 283 -10.33 -18.30 -0.85
N ALA A 284 -11.29 -18.94 -1.52
CA ALA A 284 -12.71 -18.75 -1.24
C ALA A 284 -13.27 -19.99 -0.54
N TYR A 285 -14.19 -19.83 0.41
CA TYR A 285 -14.85 -20.91 1.14
C TYR A 285 -16.34 -20.96 0.81
N PHE A 286 -16.86 -22.15 0.62
CA PHE A 286 -18.28 -22.42 0.39
C PHE A 286 -18.72 -23.65 1.18
N ASP A 287 -19.90 -23.55 1.80
CA ASP A 287 -20.62 -24.63 2.46
C ASP A 287 -22.02 -24.72 1.86
N ASP A 288 -22.43 -25.89 1.34
CA ASP A 288 -23.71 -26.05 0.71
C ASP A 288 -24.86 -26.29 1.73
N GLY A 289 -24.51 -26.33 3.02
CA GLY A 289 -25.46 -26.50 4.11
C GLY A 289 -26.05 -27.92 4.21
N ALA A 290 -25.60 -28.87 3.40
CA ALA A 290 -26.04 -30.24 3.50
C ALA A 290 -25.49 -30.87 4.79
N ALA A 291 -26.38 -31.51 5.57
CA ALA A 291 -25.98 -32.22 6.80
C ALA A 291 -25.05 -33.38 6.42
N GLU A 292 -23.75 -33.20 6.70
CA GLU A 292 -22.83 -34.33 6.75
C GLU A 292 -23.19 -35.16 7.99
N GLY A 293 -23.29 -36.48 7.83
CA GLY A 293 -23.14 -37.39 8.96
C GLY A 293 -21.73 -37.10 9.52
N GLU A 294 -21.63 -36.76 10.82
CA GLU A 294 -20.41 -36.24 11.47
C GLU A 294 -19.15 -36.87 10.86
N PRO A 295 -18.26 -36.07 10.24
CA PRO A 295 -16.95 -36.59 9.86
C PRO A 295 -16.23 -36.87 11.16
N LYS A 296 -16.01 -38.12 11.53
CA LYS A 296 -14.99 -38.45 12.52
C LYS A 296 -13.73 -37.77 12.04
N ALA A 297 -13.19 -36.86 12.87
CA ALA A 297 -11.90 -36.26 12.65
C ALA A 297 -10.96 -37.39 12.18
N ALA A 298 -10.45 -37.27 10.96
CA ALA A 298 -9.50 -38.25 10.44
C ALA A 298 -8.33 -38.25 11.43
N GLY A 299 -8.23 -39.36 12.19
CA GLY A 299 -7.12 -39.52 13.13
C GLY A 299 -5.85 -39.24 12.34
N ARG A 300 -4.90 -38.56 12.99
CA ARG A 300 -3.55 -38.21 12.51
C ARG A 300 -3.12 -39.14 11.38
N MET A 301 -3.10 -38.67 10.15
CA MET A 301 -2.57 -39.44 9.04
C MET A 301 -1.12 -39.83 9.40
N PRO A 302 -0.74 -41.12 9.27
CA PRO A 302 0.67 -41.52 9.46
C PRO A 302 1.51 -40.70 8.47
N ASP A 303 2.75 -40.35 8.88
CA ASP A 303 3.73 -39.62 8.10
C ASP A 303 3.73 -40.10 6.64
N VAL A 304 2.97 -39.39 5.79
CA VAL A 304 3.03 -39.63 4.35
C VAL A 304 4.18 -38.80 3.85
N PRO A 305 5.29 -39.40 3.40
CA PRO A 305 6.35 -38.68 2.72
C PRO A 305 5.71 -37.91 1.59
N ALA A 306 6.15 -36.67 1.33
CA ALA A 306 5.70 -35.84 0.23
C ALA A 306 5.86 -36.61 -1.09
N VAL A 307 4.88 -37.43 -1.46
CA VAL A 307 4.87 -38.16 -2.72
C VAL A 307 4.40 -37.17 -3.79
N ILE A 308 5.38 -36.59 -4.45
CA ILE A 308 5.24 -35.94 -5.72
C ILE A 308 4.62 -36.96 -6.69
N GLY A 309 3.30 -36.84 -6.96
CA GLY A 309 2.73 -37.60 -8.07
C GLY A 309 1.37 -38.25 -7.93
N SER A 310 0.70 -38.25 -6.78
CA SER A 310 -0.67 -38.77 -6.69
C SER A 310 -1.59 -37.79 -5.99
N ILE A 311 -2.48 -37.16 -6.76
CA ILE A 311 -3.63 -36.42 -6.22
C ILE A 311 -4.48 -37.42 -5.44
N PRO A 312 -4.73 -37.22 -4.12
CA PRO A 312 -5.61 -38.14 -3.39
C PRO A 312 -6.98 -38.20 -4.08
N ARG A 313 -7.44 -39.40 -4.39
CA ARG A 313 -8.72 -39.63 -5.08
C ARG A 313 -9.84 -39.58 -4.05
N GLY A 314 -10.51 -38.43 -3.93
CA GLY A 314 -11.67 -38.23 -3.09
C GLY A 314 -12.99 -38.56 -3.77
N GLY A 315 -14.07 -38.59 -2.98
CA GLY A 315 -15.45 -38.81 -3.46
C GLY A 315 -15.97 -37.70 -4.36
N SER A 316 -17.08 -37.98 -5.04
CA SER A 316 -17.74 -37.02 -5.95
C SER A 316 -18.47 -35.88 -5.22
N ASN A 317 -18.75 -36.00 -3.93
CA ASN A 317 -19.61 -35.09 -3.17
C ASN A 317 -18.80 -34.37 -2.08
N CYS A 318 -18.20 -33.23 -2.44
CA CYS A 318 -17.69 -32.28 -1.46
C CYS A 318 -18.81 -31.30 -1.08
N HIS A 319 -19.25 -31.29 0.17
CA HIS A 319 -20.26 -30.34 0.67
C HIS A 319 -19.60 -29.02 1.07
N ARG A 320 -18.45 -29.07 1.75
CA ARG A 320 -17.64 -27.91 2.08
C ARG A 320 -16.43 -27.84 1.17
N ARG A 321 -16.17 -26.66 0.59
CA ARG A 321 -15.17 -26.48 -0.46
C ARG A 321 -14.30 -25.28 -0.20
N VAL A 322 -13.03 -25.38 -0.57
CA VAL A 322 -12.10 -24.29 -0.71
C VAL A 322 -11.72 -24.15 -2.18
N PHE A 323 -11.82 -22.95 -2.72
CA PHE A 323 -11.48 -22.67 -4.12
C PHE A 323 -10.19 -21.84 -4.19
N VAL A 324 -9.32 -22.22 -5.11
CA VAL A 324 -8.15 -21.45 -5.48
C VAL A 324 -8.17 -21.14 -6.97
N ALA A 325 -8.02 -19.86 -7.30
CA ALA A 325 -7.84 -19.40 -8.68
C ALA A 325 -6.35 -19.15 -8.92
N THR A 326 -5.80 -19.71 -9.99
CA THR A 326 -4.37 -19.71 -10.25
C THR A 326 -3.97 -18.77 -11.39
N PRO A 327 -2.70 -18.30 -11.43
CA PRO A 327 -2.18 -17.43 -12.49
C PRO A 327 -2.24 -18.01 -13.90
N ASP A 328 -2.22 -19.33 -14.02
CA ASP A 328 -2.34 -20.04 -15.31
C ASP A 328 -3.79 -20.25 -15.75
N GLY A 329 -4.75 -19.62 -15.04
CA GLY A 329 -6.15 -19.57 -15.44
C GLY A 329 -6.98 -20.80 -15.07
N ARG A 330 -6.69 -21.46 -13.95
CA ARG A 330 -7.53 -22.56 -13.41
C ARG A 330 -8.26 -22.09 -12.16
N LEU A 331 -9.54 -22.44 -12.03
CA LEU A 331 -10.29 -22.35 -10.78
C LEU A 331 -10.50 -23.78 -10.27
N ILE A 332 -9.85 -24.11 -9.14
CA ILE A 332 -9.77 -25.46 -8.60
C ILE A 332 -10.62 -25.56 -7.34
N ALA A 333 -11.49 -26.57 -7.24
CA ALA A 333 -12.26 -26.86 -6.06
C ALA A 333 -11.60 -27.98 -5.23
N LEU A 334 -11.37 -27.70 -3.96
CA LEU A 334 -10.80 -28.62 -2.98
C LEU A 334 -11.83 -28.92 -1.89
N ASP A 335 -11.88 -30.16 -1.43
CA ASP A 335 -12.62 -30.50 -0.21
C ASP A 335 -12.00 -29.75 0.98
N ALA A 336 -12.83 -29.04 1.73
CA ALA A 336 -12.36 -28.20 2.82
C ALA A 336 -11.74 -29.03 3.98
N VAL A 337 -12.22 -30.25 4.19
CA VAL A 337 -11.76 -31.13 5.30
C VAL A 337 -10.54 -31.95 4.90
N GLY A 338 -10.56 -32.54 3.71
CA GLY A 338 -9.54 -33.50 3.27
C GLY A 338 -8.51 -32.98 2.28
N GLY A 339 -8.69 -31.78 1.70
CA GLY A 339 -7.74 -31.15 0.75
C GLY A 339 -7.65 -31.84 -0.62
N TYR A 340 -8.51 -32.79 -0.93
CA TYR A 340 -8.55 -33.43 -2.24
C TYR A 340 -9.43 -32.69 -3.23
N VAL A 341 -9.15 -32.88 -4.53
CA VAL A 341 -9.89 -32.21 -5.60
C VAL A 341 -11.33 -32.74 -5.70
N CYS A 342 -12.32 -31.84 -5.71
CA CYS A 342 -13.74 -32.12 -5.80
C CYS A 342 -14.15 -32.39 -7.26
N ARG A 343 -14.09 -33.63 -7.71
CA ARG A 343 -14.28 -34.03 -9.11
C ARG A 343 -15.62 -33.69 -9.74
N GLY A 344 -16.64 -33.48 -8.93
CA GLY A 344 -17.97 -33.05 -9.40
C GLY A 344 -18.05 -31.58 -9.79
N PHE A 345 -16.94 -30.81 -9.68
CA PHE A 345 -16.86 -29.40 -10.05
C PHE A 345 -16.13 -29.23 -11.38
N GLY A 346 -16.74 -28.59 -12.35
CA GLY A 346 -16.19 -28.40 -13.68
C GLY A 346 -15.75 -29.72 -14.35
N THR A 347 -14.57 -29.72 -14.94
CA THR A 347 -13.94 -30.91 -15.48
C THR A 347 -12.92 -31.47 -14.49
N ASP A 348 -13.22 -32.60 -13.86
CA ASP A 348 -12.36 -33.26 -12.86
C ASP A 348 -11.88 -32.31 -11.70
N GLY A 349 -12.78 -31.41 -11.25
CA GLY A 349 -12.53 -30.48 -10.17
C GLY A 349 -11.96 -29.11 -10.59
N ILE A 350 -11.92 -28.84 -11.86
CA ILE A 350 -11.29 -27.65 -12.44
C ILE A 350 -12.22 -26.97 -13.43
N VAL A 351 -12.33 -25.64 -13.34
CA VAL A 351 -12.87 -24.77 -14.38
C VAL A 351 -11.71 -24.04 -15.08
N ASP A 352 -11.73 -24.06 -16.40
CA ASP A 352 -10.76 -23.34 -17.25
C ASP A 352 -11.16 -21.86 -17.38
N LEU A 353 -10.44 -20.96 -16.70
CA LEU A 353 -10.63 -19.51 -16.80
C LEU A 353 -9.98 -18.90 -18.06
N THR A 354 -9.27 -19.67 -18.88
CA THR A 354 -8.70 -19.20 -20.16
C THR A 354 -9.69 -19.31 -21.31
N ALA A 355 -10.78 -20.06 -21.11
CA ALA A 355 -11.82 -20.27 -22.12
C ALA A 355 -12.41 -18.94 -22.60
N GLY A 356 -12.45 -18.74 -23.91
CA GLY A 356 -12.95 -17.52 -24.54
C GLY A 356 -12.05 -16.27 -24.41
N MET A 357 -10.89 -16.36 -23.76
CA MET A 357 -10.01 -15.20 -23.53
C MET A 357 -9.13 -14.83 -24.72
N GLY A 358 -8.95 -15.74 -25.68
CA GLY A 358 -8.04 -15.52 -26.82
C GLY A 358 -6.63 -15.18 -26.36
N LEU A 359 -6.12 -15.87 -25.33
CA LEU A 359 -4.79 -15.61 -24.75
C LEU A 359 -3.69 -15.91 -25.76
N ARG A 360 -2.68 -15.02 -25.81
CA ARG A 360 -1.48 -15.18 -26.66
C ARG A 360 -0.26 -15.63 -25.87
N SER A 361 -0.29 -15.47 -24.54
CA SER A 361 0.83 -15.80 -23.64
C SER A 361 0.31 -16.22 -22.27
N PRO A 362 0.94 -17.19 -21.60
CA PRO A 362 0.63 -17.56 -20.23
C PRO A 362 0.72 -16.34 -19.28
N GLY A 363 -0.18 -16.24 -18.31
CA GLY A 363 -0.19 -15.18 -17.30
C GLY A 363 -0.53 -13.77 -17.82
N PHE A 364 -0.84 -13.60 -19.13
CA PHE A 364 -1.25 -12.28 -19.64
C PHE A 364 -2.58 -11.80 -19.07
N ALA A 365 -3.52 -12.71 -18.84
CA ALA A 365 -4.64 -12.55 -17.92
C ALA A 365 -4.52 -13.61 -16.82
N SER A 366 -4.70 -13.24 -15.57
CA SER A 366 -4.43 -14.07 -14.41
C SER A 366 -5.35 -13.70 -13.25
N ASN A 367 -5.54 -14.62 -12.30
CA ASN A 367 -6.27 -14.33 -11.07
C ASN A 367 -5.29 -14.20 -9.89
N THR A 368 -5.34 -13.07 -9.19
CA THR A 368 -4.56 -12.80 -7.98
C THR A 368 -5.41 -12.50 -6.75
N SER A 369 -6.71 -12.24 -6.94
CA SER A 369 -7.62 -11.81 -5.87
C SER A 369 -8.48 -12.93 -5.28
N GLY A 370 -8.52 -14.09 -5.93
CA GLY A 370 -9.42 -15.17 -5.60
C GLY A 370 -10.85 -14.92 -6.08
N ALA A 371 -11.75 -15.84 -5.77
CA ALA A 371 -13.18 -15.72 -6.06
C ALA A 371 -13.93 -15.12 -4.87
N THR A 372 -15.03 -14.43 -5.14
CA THR A 372 -16.02 -14.04 -4.11
C THR A 372 -17.19 -15.02 -4.16
N VAL A 373 -17.55 -15.58 -3.01
CA VAL A 373 -18.71 -16.49 -2.87
C VAL A 373 -19.92 -15.68 -2.44
N ALA A 374 -20.98 -15.67 -3.26
CA ALA A 374 -22.24 -15.02 -2.92
C ALA A 374 -23.41 -15.67 -3.69
N GLY A 375 -24.54 -15.91 -3.02
CA GLY A 375 -25.73 -16.52 -3.62
C GLY A 375 -25.49 -17.90 -4.25
N GLY A 376 -24.55 -18.68 -3.72
CA GLY A 376 -24.14 -19.96 -4.28
C GLY A 376 -23.28 -19.86 -5.56
N LEU A 377 -22.81 -18.68 -5.88
CA LEU A 377 -21.95 -18.40 -7.03
C LEU A 377 -20.50 -18.12 -6.60
N LEU A 378 -19.57 -18.45 -7.50
CA LEU A 378 -18.16 -18.03 -7.48
C LEU A 378 -17.96 -16.93 -8.50
N ILE A 379 -17.82 -15.69 -8.03
CA ILE A 379 -17.61 -14.53 -8.89
C ILE A 379 -16.12 -14.29 -9.02
N VAL A 380 -15.59 -14.34 -10.25
CA VAL A 380 -14.15 -14.30 -10.55
C VAL A 380 -13.85 -13.14 -11.48
N GLY A 381 -13.09 -12.17 -10.98
CA GLY A 381 -12.42 -11.15 -11.78
C GLY A 381 -11.01 -11.60 -12.18
N GLN A 382 -10.28 -10.74 -12.85
CA GLN A 382 -8.91 -11.05 -13.27
C GLN A 382 -8.06 -9.81 -13.43
N GLN A 383 -6.77 -9.97 -13.25
CA GLN A 383 -5.75 -9.01 -13.66
C GLN A 383 -5.38 -9.26 -15.12
N VAL A 384 -5.31 -8.21 -15.91
CA VAL A 384 -4.73 -8.21 -17.25
C VAL A 384 -3.47 -7.37 -17.23
N SER A 385 -2.38 -7.83 -17.87
CA SER A 385 -1.11 -7.09 -17.86
C SER A 385 -1.25 -5.74 -18.54
N ASP A 386 -1.08 -4.66 -17.77
CA ASP A 386 -1.29 -3.28 -18.20
C ASP A 386 -0.25 -2.80 -19.19
N ASN A 387 -0.64 -1.80 -19.98
CA ASN A 387 0.25 -1.01 -20.82
C ASN A 387 1.05 -1.80 -21.88
N GLN A 388 0.72 -3.09 -22.10
CA GLN A 388 1.39 -3.91 -23.09
C GLN A 388 0.82 -3.65 -24.48
N ARG A 389 -0.50 -3.67 -24.61
CA ARG A 389 -1.18 -3.47 -25.87
C ARG A 389 -2.63 -3.06 -25.72
N ARG A 390 -3.15 -2.37 -26.75
CA ARG A 390 -4.55 -1.93 -26.80
C ARG A 390 -5.52 -3.13 -26.88
N ASP A 391 -5.18 -4.16 -27.63
CA ASP A 391 -5.94 -5.39 -27.81
C ASP A 391 -5.54 -6.48 -26.79
N SER A 392 -5.33 -6.10 -25.53
CA SER A 392 -5.12 -7.02 -24.39
C SER A 392 -6.26 -8.03 -24.28
N PRO A 393 -6.09 -9.16 -23.57
CA PRO A 393 -7.22 -10.03 -23.24
C PRO A 393 -8.38 -9.26 -22.63
N SER A 394 -9.59 -9.85 -22.67
CA SER A 394 -10.78 -9.26 -22.05
C SER A 394 -10.63 -9.06 -20.54
N GLY A 395 -11.25 -8.01 -20.01
CA GLY A 395 -11.44 -7.80 -18.58
C GLY A 395 -12.66 -8.54 -18.00
N VAL A 396 -13.25 -9.47 -18.72
CA VAL A 396 -14.49 -10.16 -18.35
C VAL A 396 -14.51 -10.69 -16.92
N VAL A 397 -15.61 -10.43 -16.21
CA VAL A 397 -15.94 -11.04 -14.92
C VAL A 397 -16.92 -12.18 -15.13
N ARG A 398 -16.69 -13.32 -14.49
CA ARG A 398 -17.52 -14.51 -14.67
C ARG A 398 -18.01 -15.07 -13.35
N ALA A 399 -19.24 -15.55 -13.33
CA ALA A 399 -19.80 -16.26 -12.21
C ALA A 399 -20.08 -17.72 -12.56
N TYR A 400 -19.64 -18.59 -11.68
CA TYR A 400 -19.83 -20.03 -11.79
C TYR A 400 -20.65 -20.54 -10.62
N ASP A 401 -21.44 -21.57 -10.85
CA ASP A 401 -22.11 -22.29 -9.77
C ASP A 401 -21.07 -22.90 -8.82
N ALA A 402 -21.15 -22.63 -7.53
CA ALA A 402 -20.17 -23.12 -6.55
C ALA A 402 -20.20 -24.65 -6.33
N ARG A 403 -21.29 -25.31 -6.73
CA ARG A 403 -21.45 -26.77 -6.63
C ARG A 403 -20.94 -27.48 -7.89
N THR A 404 -21.34 -26.98 -9.05
CA THR A 404 -21.08 -27.67 -10.32
C THR A 404 -19.94 -27.10 -11.15
N GLY A 405 -19.58 -25.85 -10.96
CA GLY A 405 -18.62 -25.15 -11.80
C GLY A 405 -19.19 -24.68 -13.14
N ASP A 406 -20.52 -24.80 -13.35
CA ASP A 406 -21.16 -24.33 -14.57
C ASP A 406 -21.12 -22.80 -14.63
N LEU A 407 -20.80 -22.25 -15.81
CA LEU A 407 -20.86 -20.81 -16.05
C LEU A 407 -22.33 -20.35 -15.98
N ARG A 408 -22.62 -19.40 -15.08
CA ARG A 408 -23.94 -18.81 -14.91
C ARG A 408 -24.12 -17.55 -15.70
N TRP A 409 -23.13 -16.67 -15.64
CA TRP A 409 -23.11 -15.44 -16.43
C TRP A 409 -21.68 -14.92 -16.63
N ALA A 410 -21.52 -14.02 -17.60
CA ALA A 410 -20.28 -13.32 -17.87
C ALA A 410 -20.58 -11.85 -18.17
N TRP A 411 -19.94 -10.94 -17.43
CA TRP A 411 -20.04 -9.49 -17.60
C TRP A 411 -18.77 -8.94 -18.26
N ASP A 412 -18.93 -8.10 -19.26
CA ASP A 412 -17.83 -7.34 -19.89
C ASP A 412 -18.31 -5.93 -20.22
N ALA A 413 -17.42 -4.93 -20.18
CA ALA A 413 -17.74 -3.53 -20.44
C ALA A 413 -18.39 -3.26 -21.81
N LEU A 414 -18.08 -4.10 -22.82
CA LEU A 414 -18.70 -4.04 -24.15
C LEU A 414 -19.89 -4.98 -24.32
N ARG A 415 -20.22 -5.76 -23.29
CA ARG A 415 -21.37 -6.67 -23.23
C ARG A 415 -22.06 -6.56 -21.85
N PRO A 416 -22.41 -5.35 -21.39
CA PRO A 416 -22.82 -5.11 -19.99
C PRO A 416 -24.14 -5.78 -19.60
N ASP A 417 -24.97 -6.14 -20.59
CA ASP A 417 -26.29 -6.74 -20.39
C ASP A 417 -26.40 -8.15 -21.01
N SER A 418 -25.28 -8.69 -21.51
CA SER A 418 -25.29 -9.97 -22.17
C SER A 418 -25.08 -11.11 -21.19
N GLN A 419 -26.09 -11.96 -21.05
CA GLN A 419 -26.03 -13.20 -20.28
C GLN A 419 -25.62 -14.40 -21.13
N ALA A 420 -25.55 -14.22 -22.45
CA ALA A 420 -25.29 -15.30 -23.40
C ALA A 420 -23.89 -15.88 -23.22
N GLN A 421 -23.81 -17.19 -23.18
CA GLN A 421 -22.55 -17.91 -23.37
C GLN A 421 -21.99 -17.58 -24.75
N LEU A 422 -20.67 -17.61 -24.86
CA LEU A 422 -19.99 -17.46 -26.16
C LEU A 422 -20.40 -18.59 -27.10
N ALA A 423 -20.63 -18.27 -28.35
CA ALA A 423 -20.76 -19.27 -29.38
C ALA A 423 -19.44 -20.06 -29.56
N PRO A 424 -19.47 -21.29 -30.05
CA PRO A 424 -18.25 -22.05 -30.31
C PRO A 424 -17.25 -21.27 -31.18
N GLY A 425 -16.04 -21.06 -30.68
CA GLY A 425 -14.98 -20.29 -31.35
C GLY A 425 -15.06 -18.76 -31.16
N GLU A 426 -16.08 -18.23 -30.50
CA GLU A 426 -16.17 -16.83 -30.10
C GLU A 426 -15.23 -16.52 -28.93
N ILE A 427 -14.72 -15.29 -28.85
CA ILE A 427 -13.92 -14.80 -27.72
C ILE A 427 -14.56 -13.54 -27.15
N TYR A 428 -14.32 -13.29 -25.88
CA TYR A 428 -14.75 -12.04 -25.21
C TYR A 428 -14.07 -10.82 -25.85
N PRO A 429 -14.73 -9.63 -25.81
CA PRO A 429 -14.15 -8.39 -26.32
C PRO A 429 -12.77 -8.12 -25.73
N ARG A 430 -11.85 -7.64 -26.55
CA ARG A 430 -10.45 -7.42 -26.17
C ARG A 430 -10.20 -5.99 -25.70
N GLY A 431 -9.26 -5.82 -24.78
CA GLY A 431 -8.80 -4.51 -24.28
C GLY A 431 -9.78 -3.84 -23.34
N THR A 432 -10.79 -4.55 -22.84
CA THR A 432 -11.81 -4.02 -21.95
C THR A 432 -11.29 -3.87 -20.50
N PRO A 433 -11.91 -2.98 -19.68
CA PRO A 433 -11.58 -2.83 -18.26
C PRO A 433 -11.67 -4.14 -17.50
N ASN A 434 -10.69 -4.42 -16.67
CA ASN A 434 -10.62 -5.62 -15.85
C ASN A 434 -11.05 -5.36 -14.40
N VAL A 435 -11.27 -6.44 -13.62
CA VAL A 435 -11.52 -6.38 -12.18
C VAL A 435 -10.47 -7.23 -11.48
N TRP A 436 -9.40 -6.57 -10.99
CA TRP A 436 -8.27 -7.23 -10.37
C TRP A 436 -8.27 -7.14 -8.84
N ASN A 437 -9.18 -6.34 -8.27
CA ASN A 437 -9.41 -6.26 -6.83
C ASN A 437 -10.35 -7.38 -6.36
N VAL A 438 -10.62 -7.42 -5.05
CA VAL A 438 -11.61 -8.32 -4.47
C VAL A 438 -13.00 -7.72 -4.63
N ILE A 439 -13.93 -8.51 -5.14
CA ILE A 439 -15.33 -8.14 -5.38
C ILE A 439 -16.10 -8.20 -4.06
N SER A 440 -16.98 -7.23 -3.81
CA SER A 440 -17.93 -7.27 -2.71
C SER A 440 -19.33 -7.68 -3.22
N ALA A 441 -20.14 -8.26 -2.34
CA ALA A 441 -21.51 -8.64 -2.69
C ALA A 441 -22.44 -8.48 -1.49
N ASP A 442 -23.68 -8.10 -1.79
CA ASP A 442 -24.78 -8.07 -0.83
C ASP A 442 -25.94 -8.93 -1.34
N GLU A 443 -26.10 -10.09 -0.72
CA GLU A 443 -27.15 -11.05 -1.12
C GLU A 443 -28.57 -10.51 -0.84
N SER A 444 -28.72 -9.63 0.15
CA SER A 444 -30.02 -9.02 0.44
C SER A 444 -30.47 -8.03 -0.64
N LEU A 445 -29.53 -7.39 -1.32
CA LEU A 445 -29.78 -6.54 -2.49
C LEU A 445 -29.78 -7.34 -3.79
N GLY A 446 -29.26 -8.57 -3.79
CA GLY A 446 -29.06 -9.37 -5.00
C GLY A 446 -27.98 -8.75 -5.92
N LEU A 447 -26.96 -8.08 -5.37
CA LEU A 447 -25.96 -7.34 -6.14
C LEU A 447 -24.53 -7.76 -5.80
N ALA A 448 -23.68 -7.78 -6.82
CA ALA A 448 -22.22 -7.78 -6.68
C ALA A 448 -21.64 -6.43 -7.16
N PHE A 449 -20.58 -5.97 -6.51
CA PHE A 449 -19.97 -4.66 -6.75
C PHE A 449 -18.54 -4.84 -7.24
N LEU A 450 -18.31 -4.44 -8.48
CA LEU A 450 -17.06 -4.58 -9.22
C LEU A 450 -16.32 -3.25 -9.18
N GLY A 451 -15.11 -3.21 -8.65
CA GLY A 451 -14.19 -2.09 -8.82
C GLY A 451 -13.37 -2.31 -10.09
N THR A 452 -13.59 -1.52 -11.14
CA THR A 452 -12.93 -1.74 -12.41
C THR A 452 -11.60 -1.04 -12.53
N GLY A 453 -10.67 -1.66 -13.26
CA GLY A 453 -9.45 -1.05 -13.74
C GLY A 453 -9.66 -0.26 -15.02
N ASN A 454 -8.58 -0.03 -15.76
CA ASN A 454 -8.61 0.67 -17.03
C ASN A 454 -8.76 -0.28 -18.21
N SER A 455 -9.22 0.25 -19.35
CA SER A 455 -9.05 -0.40 -20.66
C SER A 455 -7.59 -0.44 -21.06
N GLY A 456 -7.21 -1.40 -21.89
CA GLY A 456 -5.84 -1.55 -22.38
C GLY A 456 -5.22 -0.25 -22.89
N ALA A 457 -3.96 0.04 -22.55
CA ALA A 457 -3.22 1.29 -22.75
C ALA A 457 -3.74 2.44 -21.84
N ASP A 458 -3.31 2.45 -20.57
CA ASP A 458 -3.84 3.37 -19.53
C ASP A 458 -3.65 4.85 -19.87
N HIS A 459 -2.53 5.25 -20.45
CA HIS A 459 -2.15 6.67 -20.56
C HIS A 459 -2.51 7.34 -21.90
N TRP A 460 -3.26 6.67 -22.77
CA TRP A 460 -3.80 7.22 -24.00
C TRP A 460 -5.09 6.49 -24.40
N GLY A 461 -6.15 7.22 -24.70
CA GLY A 461 -7.46 6.65 -24.95
C GLY A 461 -8.15 7.11 -26.22
N GLY A 462 -7.39 7.62 -27.20
CA GLY A 462 -7.99 8.15 -28.42
C GLY A 462 -8.78 7.12 -29.25
N ASN A 463 -8.52 5.82 -29.05
CA ASN A 463 -9.25 4.71 -29.71
C ASN A 463 -10.11 3.87 -28.76
N ARG A 464 -10.39 4.35 -27.52
CA ARG A 464 -11.35 3.70 -26.64
C ARG A 464 -12.77 4.04 -27.07
N THR A 465 -13.71 3.15 -26.81
CA THR A 465 -15.16 3.39 -26.99
C THR A 465 -15.72 4.16 -25.81
N GLU A 466 -16.92 4.71 -25.95
CA GLU A 466 -17.63 5.36 -24.83
C GLU A 466 -17.95 4.38 -23.70
N ALA A 467 -18.30 3.14 -24.02
CA ALA A 467 -18.55 2.09 -23.03
C ALA A 467 -17.28 1.74 -22.23
N GLU A 468 -16.14 1.64 -22.90
CA GLU A 468 -14.85 1.42 -22.21
C GLU A 468 -14.51 2.59 -21.29
N ASP A 469 -14.70 3.83 -21.70
CA ASP A 469 -14.48 5.00 -20.86
C ASP A 469 -15.49 5.08 -19.70
N LYS A 470 -16.76 4.69 -19.91
CA LYS A 470 -17.79 4.64 -18.87
C LYS A 470 -17.48 3.64 -17.77
N PHE A 471 -16.96 2.48 -18.13
CA PHE A 471 -16.72 1.37 -17.22
C PHE A 471 -15.24 1.26 -16.77
N SER A 472 -14.35 2.15 -17.19
CA SER A 472 -13.00 2.28 -16.66
C SER A 472 -12.99 3.08 -15.36
N ALA A 473 -12.17 2.70 -14.38
CA ALA A 473 -12.05 3.36 -13.07
C ALA A 473 -13.42 3.63 -12.43
N ALA A 474 -14.30 2.63 -12.44
CA ALA A 474 -15.70 2.74 -12.04
C ALA A 474 -16.08 1.67 -10.99
N VAL A 475 -17.05 2.00 -10.15
CA VAL A 475 -17.81 1.00 -9.38
C VAL A 475 -19.00 0.57 -10.22
N VAL A 476 -19.11 -0.72 -10.51
CA VAL A 476 -20.19 -1.29 -11.29
C VAL A 476 -20.96 -2.28 -10.45
N ALA A 477 -22.26 -2.07 -10.25
CA ALA A 477 -23.13 -3.06 -9.64
C ALA A 477 -23.74 -3.96 -10.70
N VAL A 478 -23.60 -5.25 -10.51
CA VAL A 478 -24.22 -6.28 -11.37
C VAL A 478 -25.19 -7.12 -10.56
N ASP A 479 -26.26 -7.52 -11.20
CA ASP A 479 -27.26 -8.43 -10.62
C ASP A 479 -26.63 -9.81 -10.39
N LEU A 480 -26.75 -10.36 -9.19
CA LEU A 480 -26.13 -11.64 -8.81
C LEU A 480 -26.67 -12.81 -9.64
N ALA A 481 -27.95 -12.80 -9.98
CA ALA A 481 -28.59 -13.92 -10.70
C ALA A 481 -28.24 -13.90 -12.18
N THR A 482 -28.09 -12.72 -12.78
CA THR A 482 -28.00 -12.54 -14.22
C THR A 482 -26.70 -11.98 -14.76
N GLY A 483 -25.92 -11.31 -13.92
CA GLY A 483 -24.71 -10.58 -14.33
C GLY A 483 -24.97 -9.27 -15.08
N SER A 484 -26.25 -8.87 -15.25
CA SER A 484 -26.60 -7.64 -15.94
C SER A 484 -26.23 -6.42 -15.12
N THR A 485 -25.72 -5.36 -15.76
CA THR A 485 -25.41 -4.08 -15.11
C THR A 485 -26.69 -3.44 -14.55
N ARG A 486 -26.67 -3.12 -13.26
CA ARG A 486 -27.73 -2.37 -12.59
C ARG A 486 -27.43 -0.87 -12.59
N TRP A 487 -26.21 -0.51 -12.26
CA TRP A 487 -25.70 0.86 -12.31
C TRP A 487 -24.17 0.88 -12.41
N ALA A 488 -23.61 2.03 -12.77
CA ALA A 488 -22.18 2.29 -12.75
C ALA A 488 -21.90 3.73 -12.31
N PHE A 489 -20.89 3.91 -11.44
CA PHE A 489 -20.39 5.21 -11.02
C PHE A 489 -18.90 5.30 -11.37
N THR A 490 -18.54 6.16 -12.32
CA THR A 490 -17.16 6.37 -12.79
C THR A 490 -16.45 7.34 -11.85
N THR A 491 -15.41 6.88 -11.17
CA THR A 491 -14.66 7.68 -10.20
C THR A 491 -13.61 8.57 -10.84
N VAL A 492 -13.10 8.18 -12.02
CA VAL A 492 -12.21 8.99 -12.87
C VAL A 492 -12.67 8.88 -14.31
N GLN A 493 -13.24 9.98 -14.83
CA GLN A 493 -13.74 10.02 -16.20
C GLN A 493 -12.59 10.05 -17.20
N ASN A 494 -12.65 9.21 -18.23
CA ASN A 494 -11.61 9.10 -19.25
C ASN A 494 -10.22 8.93 -18.62
N ASP A 495 -10.05 8.00 -17.69
CA ASP A 495 -8.81 7.83 -16.92
C ASP A 495 -7.58 7.66 -17.83
N ARG A 496 -6.57 8.51 -17.60
CA ARG A 496 -5.25 8.53 -18.25
C ARG A 496 -4.10 8.52 -17.25
N TRP A 497 -4.41 8.24 -15.99
CA TRP A 497 -3.47 8.33 -14.87
C TRP A 497 -3.22 7.00 -14.17
N ASP A 498 -3.87 5.89 -14.65
CA ASP A 498 -3.83 4.58 -13.99
C ASP A 498 -4.49 4.66 -12.57
N TYR A 499 -5.63 5.39 -12.49
CA TYR A 499 -6.40 5.56 -11.26
C TYR A 499 -7.58 4.57 -11.14
N ASP A 500 -7.36 3.36 -11.62
CA ASP A 500 -8.29 2.25 -11.47
C ASP A 500 -8.67 1.95 -10.01
N ILE A 501 -9.83 1.32 -9.80
CA ILE A 501 -10.30 0.94 -8.47
C ILE A 501 -9.52 -0.27 -7.97
N GLY A 502 -8.58 -0.04 -7.05
CA GLY A 502 -7.82 -1.10 -6.38
C GLY A 502 -8.46 -1.59 -5.09
N ALA A 503 -9.15 -0.73 -4.36
CA ALA A 503 -9.75 -1.03 -3.06
C ALA A 503 -11.06 -1.82 -3.20
N GLN A 504 -11.24 -2.83 -2.34
CA GLN A 504 -12.52 -3.54 -2.23
C GLN A 504 -13.62 -2.56 -1.79
N PRO A 505 -14.80 -2.51 -2.45
CA PRO A 505 -15.95 -1.73 -1.98
C PRO A 505 -16.40 -2.19 -0.59
N VAL A 506 -16.77 -1.25 0.29
CA VAL A 506 -17.19 -1.54 1.67
C VAL A 506 -18.66 -1.17 1.85
N LEU A 507 -19.49 -2.14 2.29
CA LEU A 507 -20.93 -1.96 2.45
C LEU A 507 -21.33 -1.88 3.92
N PHE A 508 -22.16 -0.90 4.25
CA PHE A 508 -22.72 -0.70 5.60
C PHE A 508 -23.97 0.17 5.54
N ASP A 509 -24.71 0.22 6.65
CA ASP A 509 -25.92 1.02 6.71
C ASP A 509 -25.58 2.44 7.20
N VAL A 510 -26.20 3.45 6.58
CA VAL A 510 -26.15 4.85 6.98
C VAL A 510 -27.55 5.41 7.15
N GLU A 511 -27.70 6.37 8.03
CA GLU A 511 -28.92 7.15 8.17
C GLU A 511 -28.76 8.49 7.41
N ILE A 512 -29.62 8.70 6.43
CA ILE A 512 -29.68 9.93 5.64
C ILE A 512 -31.09 10.49 5.75
N ASP A 513 -31.23 11.68 6.31
CA ASP A 513 -32.53 12.35 6.49
C ASP A 513 -33.58 11.48 7.25
N GLY A 514 -33.10 10.72 8.26
CA GLY A 514 -33.93 9.81 9.06
C GLY A 514 -34.32 8.51 8.35
N VAL A 515 -33.75 8.21 7.19
CA VAL A 515 -33.97 6.97 6.44
C VAL A 515 -32.70 6.11 6.44
N SER A 516 -32.80 4.87 6.91
CA SER A 516 -31.69 3.91 6.83
C SER A 516 -31.52 3.44 5.37
N ARG A 517 -30.28 3.55 4.87
CA ARG A 517 -29.89 3.15 3.50
C ARG A 517 -28.68 2.24 3.55
N ARG A 518 -28.68 1.19 2.72
CA ARG A 518 -27.47 0.42 2.47
C ARG A 518 -26.55 1.25 1.58
N ALA A 519 -25.39 1.64 2.13
CA ALA A 519 -24.38 2.45 1.46
C ALA A 519 -23.20 1.60 1.03
N LEU A 520 -22.50 2.08 0.00
CA LEU A 520 -21.23 1.58 -0.47
C LEU A 520 -20.20 2.69 -0.36
N MET A 521 -19.11 2.48 0.41
CA MET A 521 -17.96 3.38 0.44
C MET A 521 -16.88 2.87 -0.49
N GLN A 522 -16.42 3.73 -1.40
CA GLN A 522 -15.33 3.45 -2.32
C GLN A 522 -14.16 4.39 -2.08
N GLY A 523 -13.00 3.83 -1.71
CA GLY A 523 -11.72 4.53 -1.71
C GLY A 523 -11.02 4.38 -3.06
N THR A 524 -10.36 5.43 -3.52
CA THR A 524 -9.78 5.49 -4.87
C THR A 524 -8.27 5.75 -4.86
N LYS A 525 -7.58 5.40 -5.95
CA LYS A 525 -6.17 5.76 -6.17
C LYS A 525 -5.96 7.28 -6.22
N ALA A 526 -6.96 8.04 -6.72
CA ALA A 526 -6.94 9.52 -6.71
C ALA A 526 -7.08 10.13 -5.31
N GLY A 527 -7.45 9.31 -4.32
CA GLY A 527 -7.58 9.71 -2.91
C GLY A 527 -8.97 10.09 -2.46
N ASP A 528 -9.95 10.11 -3.35
CA ASP A 528 -11.33 10.40 -2.98
C ASP A 528 -11.99 9.20 -2.29
N LEU A 529 -12.91 9.53 -1.36
CA LEU A 529 -13.85 8.62 -0.74
C LEU A 529 -15.25 8.97 -1.24
N PHE A 530 -15.88 8.04 -1.97
CA PHE A 530 -17.25 8.19 -2.47
C PHE A 530 -18.20 7.33 -1.66
N LEU A 531 -19.27 7.92 -1.13
CA LEU A 531 -20.36 7.21 -0.47
C LEU A 531 -21.57 7.17 -1.41
N LEU A 532 -21.91 5.98 -1.86
CA LEU A 532 -22.98 5.74 -2.84
C LEU A 532 -24.12 4.94 -2.19
N ASP A 533 -25.35 5.14 -2.64
CA ASP A 533 -26.43 4.22 -2.38
C ASP A 533 -26.15 2.90 -3.09
N ALA A 534 -26.07 1.80 -2.34
CA ALA A 534 -25.68 0.52 -2.90
C ALA A 534 -26.69 -0.05 -3.90
N ALA A 535 -27.99 0.29 -3.80
CA ALA A 535 -29.02 -0.18 -4.71
C ALA A 535 -29.07 0.61 -6.03
N THR A 536 -28.71 1.90 -6.01
CA THR A 536 -28.92 2.81 -7.16
C THR A 536 -27.62 3.40 -7.75
N GLY A 537 -26.51 3.41 -6.98
CA GLY A 537 -25.28 4.06 -7.37
C GLY A 537 -25.26 5.59 -7.21
N GLU A 538 -26.36 6.17 -6.73
CA GLU A 538 -26.45 7.61 -6.49
C GLU A 538 -25.54 8.04 -5.33
N PRO A 539 -24.81 9.15 -5.47
CA PRO A 539 -24.02 9.68 -4.36
C PRO A 539 -24.89 10.10 -3.17
N LEU A 540 -24.64 9.53 -2.00
CA LEU A 540 -25.31 9.89 -0.74
C LEU A 540 -24.72 11.13 -0.07
N ARG A 541 -23.57 11.58 -0.53
CA ARG A 541 -22.86 12.79 -0.08
C ARG A 541 -22.43 13.61 -1.29
N PRO A 542 -22.28 14.95 -1.16
CA PRO A 542 -22.00 15.82 -2.30
C PRO A 542 -20.75 15.42 -3.10
N VAL A 543 -20.93 15.25 -4.39
CA VAL A 543 -19.89 15.07 -5.41
C VAL A 543 -20.03 16.18 -6.44
N VAL A 544 -18.94 16.89 -6.71
CA VAL A 544 -18.92 18.00 -7.67
C VAL A 544 -18.04 17.64 -8.87
N GLN A 545 -18.41 18.16 -10.05
CA GLN A 545 -17.59 18.09 -11.25
C GLN A 545 -16.59 19.23 -11.24
N ARG A 546 -15.30 18.95 -10.98
CA ARG A 546 -14.25 19.98 -10.98
C ARG A 546 -13.54 20.07 -12.32
N PRO A 547 -13.32 21.27 -12.85
CA PRO A 547 -12.49 21.47 -14.03
C PRO A 547 -11.07 20.93 -13.82
N VAL A 548 -10.51 20.33 -14.86
CA VAL A 548 -9.14 19.79 -14.85
C VAL A 548 -8.34 20.31 -16.04
N PRO A 549 -7.00 20.35 -15.96
CA PRO A 549 -6.15 20.85 -17.04
C PRO A 549 -6.42 20.12 -18.37
N GLN A 550 -6.53 20.88 -19.45
CA GLN A 550 -6.77 20.37 -20.81
C GLN A 550 -5.61 20.67 -21.77
N THR A 551 -4.74 21.60 -21.41
CA THR A 551 -3.58 21.99 -22.22
C THR A 551 -2.56 20.86 -22.30
N GLY A 552 -1.81 20.75 -23.40
CA GLY A 552 -0.73 19.76 -23.56
C GLY A 552 -1.17 18.29 -23.56
N LYS A 553 -2.47 18.01 -23.74
CA LYS A 553 -2.94 16.64 -23.95
C LYS A 553 -2.36 16.07 -25.25
N LEU A 554 -2.20 14.77 -25.28
CA LEU A 554 -1.67 14.07 -26.46
C LEU A 554 -2.59 14.22 -27.66
N PRO A 555 -2.05 14.36 -28.87
CA PRO A 555 -2.83 14.36 -30.10
C PRO A 555 -3.77 13.15 -30.19
N GLY A 556 -5.01 13.40 -30.56
CA GLY A 556 -6.06 12.38 -30.68
C GLY A 556 -6.61 11.82 -29.36
N ASP A 557 -6.10 12.24 -28.21
CA ASP A 557 -6.64 11.81 -26.92
C ASP A 557 -7.93 12.53 -26.53
N ARG A 558 -8.79 11.84 -25.79
CA ARG A 558 -10.07 12.33 -25.29
C ARG A 558 -10.01 12.45 -23.78
N LEU A 559 -9.76 13.64 -23.25
CA LEU A 559 -9.81 13.94 -21.83
C LEU A 559 -11.16 14.51 -21.44
N SER A 560 -11.71 14.08 -20.31
CA SER A 560 -12.86 14.75 -19.71
C SER A 560 -12.45 16.17 -19.28
N PRO A 561 -13.29 17.19 -19.52
CA PRO A 561 -13.01 18.55 -19.06
C PRO A 561 -13.16 18.70 -17.54
N THR A 562 -13.84 17.79 -16.90
CA THR A 562 -14.10 17.77 -15.46
C THR A 562 -13.84 16.38 -14.88
N GLN A 563 -13.66 16.31 -13.56
CA GLN A 563 -13.60 15.04 -12.84
C GLN A 563 -14.50 15.09 -11.61
N PRO A 564 -15.17 13.98 -11.24
CA PRO A 564 -15.94 13.90 -10.02
C PRO A 564 -15.01 13.97 -8.80
N GLN A 565 -15.35 14.80 -7.83
CA GLN A 565 -14.62 14.92 -6.56
C GLN A 565 -15.61 14.93 -5.40
N SER A 566 -15.34 14.14 -4.38
CA SER A 566 -16.04 14.23 -3.10
C SER A 566 -15.67 15.55 -2.42
N THR A 567 -16.66 16.31 -1.98
CA THR A 567 -16.46 17.54 -1.18
C THR A 567 -16.82 17.35 0.28
N PHE A 568 -17.37 16.19 0.63
CA PHE A 568 -17.78 15.85 1.98
C PHE A 568 -16.65 15.18 2.77
N TYR A 569 -15.92 14.27 2.14
CA TYR A 569 -14.79 13.57 2.75
C TYR A 569 -13.46 14.22 2.36
N PRO A 570 -12.43 14.10 3.22
CA PRO A 570 -11.09 14.57 2.87
C PRO A 570 -10.50 13.74 1.71
N ASN A 571 -9.75 14.38 0.82
CA ASN A 571 -8.95 13.66 -0.15
C ASN A 571 -7.71 13.07 0.54
N LEU A 572 -7.47 11.77 0.36
CA LEU A 572 -6.39 10.98 0.93
C LEU A 572 -5.32 10.58 -0.13
N GLY A 573 -5.26 11.29 -1.25
CA GLY A 573 -4.25 11.05 -2.29
C GLY A 573 -2.90 11.73 -2.04
N GLY A 574 -2.83 12.59 -1.04
CA GLY A 574 -1.65 13.37 -0.68
C GLY A 574 -1.63 13.68 0.81
N MET A 575 -1.23 14.90 1.19
CA MET A 575 -1.49 15.40 2.54
C MET A 575 -3.01 15.54 2.71
N PRO A 576 -3.57 14.96 3.80
CA PRO A 576 -5.02 14.90 3.95
C PRO A 576 -5.61 16.30 4.06
N GLY A 577 -6.70 16.54 3.34
CA GLY A 577 -7.34 17.85 3.30
C GLY A 577 -8.62 17.85 2.47
N PRO A 578 -9.33 18.99 2.44
CA PRO A 578 -10.59 19.12 1.70
C PRO A 578 -10.42 19.10 0.17
N ASN A 579 -9.20 19.28 -0.30
CA ASN A 579 -8.85 19.28 -1.73
C ASN A 579 -7.63 18.41 -1.97
N PRO A 580 -7.46 17.86 -3.18
CA PRO A 580 -6.22 17.19 -3.57
C PRO A 580 -4.99 18.07 -3.33
N GLU A 581 -3.91 17.49 -2.86
CA GLU A 581 -2.66 18.20 -2.64
C GLU A 581 -2.08 18.72 -3.96
N ILE A 582 -1.70 19.99 -3.99
CA ILE A 582 -0.93 20.60 -5.09
C ILE A 582 0.48 20.85 -4.55
N ILE A 583 1.47 20.22 -5.19
CA ILE A 583 2.88 20.40 -4.84
C ILE A 583 3.52 21.50 -5.67
N ASP A 584 4.56 22.11 -5.12
CA ASP A 584 5.45 23.07 -5.78
C ASP A 584 6.91 22.80 -5.35
N GLY A 585 7.85 23.63 -5.78
CA GLY A 585 9.26 23.49 -5.45
C GLY A 585 9.57 23.37 -3.95
N ARG A 586 8.69 23.86 -3.06
CA ARG A 586 8.86 23.78 -1.59
C ARG A 586 8.63 22.37 -1.05
N HIS A 587 7.85 21.55 -1.75
CA HIS A 587 7.55 20.15 -1.39
C HIS A 587 8.62 19.18 -1.87
N ILE A 588 9.51 19.63 -2.79
CA ILE A 588 10.54 18.79 -3.37
C ILE A 588 11.70 18.65 -2.39
N TRP A 589 12.11 17.41 -2.17
CA TRP A 589 13.02 17.00 -1.12
C TRP A 589 14.10 16.04 -1.64
N GLY A 590 15.20 15.92 -0.89
CA GLY A 590 16.26 14.96 -1.09
C GLY A 590 17.08 14.83 0.20
N VAL A 591 17.89 13.77 0.32
CA VAL A 591 18.64 13.45 1.55
C VAL A 591 19.73 14.48 1.87
N THR A 592 20.28 15.13 0.83
CA THR A 592 21.31 16.16 0.95
C THR A 592 20.92 17.42 0.17
N PRO A 593 21.58 18.58 0.39
CA PRO A 593 21.30 19.80 -0.39
C PRO A 593 21.47 19.62 -1.91
N ILE A 594 22.46 18.82 -2.35
CA ILE A 594 22.67 18.52 -3.77
C ILE A 594 21.53 17.66 -4.31
N ASP A 595 21.19 16.62 -3.58
CA ASP A 595 20.11 15.69 -3.93
C ASP A 595 18.77 16.42 -4.06
N ALA A 596 18.45 17.27 -3.09
CA ALA A 596 17.25 18.13 -3.13
C ALA A 596 17.28 19.12 -4.31
N ALA A 597 18.45 19.70 -4.63
CA ALA A 597 18.59 20.60 -5.78
C ALA A 597 18.39 19.84 -7.10
N MET A 598 18.90 18.61 -7.23
CA MET A 598 18.70 17.77 -8.40
C MET A 598 17.21 17.41 -8.59
N CYS A 599 16.53 16.99 -7.53
CA CYS A 599 15.08 16.75 -7.58
C CYS A 599 14.29 18.02 -8.00
N ARG A 600 14.70 19.21 -7.53
CA ARG A 600 14.07 20.49 -7.93
C ARG A 600 14.32 20.85 -9.40
N VAL A 601 15.53 20.61 -9.91
CA VAL A 601 15.82 20.75 -11.35
C VAL A 601 14.90 19.84 -12.14
N GLU A 602 14.77 18.59 -11.75
CA GLU A 602 13.90 17.63 -12.41
C GLU A 602 12.43 18.07 -12.37
N PHE A 603 11.95 18.59 -11.23
CA PHE A 603 10.59 19.08 -11.09
C PHE A 603 10.29 20.20 -12.09
N HIS A 604 11.16 21.22 -12.18
CA HIS A 604 11.00 22.34 -13.10
C HIS A 604 11.15 21.97 -14.59
N GLN A 605 11.71 20.82 -14.90
CA GLN A 605 11.79 20.28 -16.27
C GLN A 605 10.58 19.44 -16.66
N ARG A 606 9.66 19.16 -15.72
CA ARG A 606 8.48 18.34 -15.94
C ARG A 606 7.21 19.14 -15.81
N ARG A 607 6.16 18.65 -16.40
CA ARG A 607 4.85 19.27 -16.29
C ARG A 607 4.16 18.83 -15.00
N TYR A 608 3.57 19.77 -14.28
CA TYR A 608 2.72 19.49 -13.13
C TYR A 608 1.72 20.65 -12.92
N GLU A 609 0.42 20.34 -12.94
CA GLU A 609 -0.71 21.25 -12.76
C GLU A 609 -1.72 20.72 -11.75
N GLY A 610 -1.31 19.74 -10.90
CA GLY A 610 -2.15 19.06 -9.90
C GLY A 610 -2.51 17.63 -10.29
N LEU A 611 -3.50 17.08 -9.59
CA LEU A 611 -3.88 15.65 -9.63
C LEU A 611 -4.09 15.09 -11.05
N PHE A 612 -4.78 15.83 -11.90
CA PHE A 612 -5.16 15.40 -13.24
C PHE A 612 -4.37 16.11 -14.36
N THR A 613 -3.06 16.31 -14.12
CA THR A 613 -2.15 16.81 -15.17
C THR A 613 -2.15 15.84 -16.35
N PRO A 614 -2.46 16.27 -17.60
CA PRO A 614 -2.51 15.36 -18.74
C PRO A 614 -1.14 14.73 -19.06
N PRO A 615 -1.08 13.44 -19.43
CA PRO A 615 0.12 12.82 -20.00
C PRO A 615 0.60 13.61 -21.24
N THR A 616 1.92 13.73 -21.40
CA THR A 616 2.51 14.55 -22.44
C THR A 616 3.78 13.91 -23.01
N VAL A 617 4.11 14.27 -24.25
CA VAL A 617 5.43 14.04 -24.88
C VAL A 617 6.35 15.24 -24.71
N ASP A 618 5.78 16.38 -24.29
CA ASP A 618 6.51 17.62 -24.06
C ASP A 618 7.23 17.59 -22.72
N ALA A 619 8.13 18.52 -22.52
CA ALA A 619 9.01 18.57 -21.34
C ALA A 619 9.77 17.25 -21.19
N LYS A 620 10.02 16.78 -19.99
CA LYS A 620 10.56 15.44 -19.69
C LYS A 620 9.47 14.56 -19.05
N GLY A 621 8.27 14.61 -19.63
CA GLY A 621 7.08 13.99 -19.08
C GLY A 621 6.40 14.83 -18.01
N MET A 622 5.48 14.23 -17.27
CA MET A 622 4.75 14.87 -16.18
C MET A 622 5.03 14.19 -14.83
N VAL A 623 4.82 14.94 -13.75
CA VAL A 623 4.74 14.39 -12.40
C VAL A 623 3.29 13.96 -12.14
N LEU A 624 3.10 12.73 -11.72
CA LEU A 624 1.83 12.16 -11.29
C LEU A 624 1.85 12.01 -9.77
N LEU A 625 0.94 12.70 -9.06
CA LEU A 625 0.78 12.60 -7.60
C LEU A 625 -0.72 12.60 -7.22
N PRO A 626 -1.19 11.56 -6.50
CA PRO A 626 -0.50 10.32 -6.19
C PRO A 626 -0.09 9.57 -7.46
N GLY A 627 0.95 8.75 -7.37
CA GLY A 627 1.41 7.96 -8.52
C GLY A 627 0.52 6.76 -8.84
N THR A 628 0.99 5.85 -9.67
CA THR A 628 0.20 4.68 -10.15
C THR A 628 -0.14 3.67 -9.03
N VAL A 629 0.63 3.64 -7.93
CA VAL A 629 0.24 2.92 -6.72
C VAL A 629 -0.98 3.58 -6.07
N GLY A 630 -1.14 4.89 -6.26
CA GLY A 630 -2.28 5.67 -5.82
C GLY A 630 -2.23 6.07 -4.36
N GLY A 631 -3.29 6.74 -3.92
CA GLY A 631 -3.62 6.98 -2.54
C GLY A 631 -4.00 5.66 -1.87
N MET A 632 -5.22 5.18 -2.07
CA MET A 632 -5.69 3.88 -1.56
C MET A 632 -5.58 2.80 -2.64
N ASN A 633 -5.25 1.56 -2.22
CA ASN A 633 -5.03 0.43 -3.12
C ASN A 633 -5.73 -0.84 -2.60
N TRP A 634 -5.36 -2.04 -3.09
CA TRP A 634 -6.00 -3.32 -2.79
C TRP A 634 -6.12 -3.66 -1.29
N GLY A 635 -5.36 -3.03 -0.41
CA GLY A 635 -5.52 -3.14 1.04
C GLY A 635 -6.94 -2.84 1.51
N GLY A 636 -7.64 -1.95 0.82
CA GLY A 636 -9.01 -1.60 1.09
C GLY A 636 -9.19 -0.71 2.32
N LEU A 637 -10.43 -0.64 2.79
CA LEU A 637 -10.85 0.16 3.93
C LEU A 637 -11.31 -0.76 5.07
N GLY A 638 -11.19 -0.30 6.33
CA GLY A 638 -11.84 -0.89 7.49
C GLY A 638 -13.00 0.00 7.94
N PHE A 639 -14.08 -0.57 8.44
CA PHE A 639 -15.22 0.17 8.98
C PHE A 639 -15.51 -0.22 10.42
N ASP A 640 -15.53 0.77 11.31
CA ASP A 640 -15.98 0.60 12.70
C ASP A 640 -17.46 1.02 12.79
N PRO A 641 -18.40 0.07 12.94
CA PRO A 641 -19.83 0.39 13.00
C PRO A 641 -20.22 1.12 14.29
N ALA A 642 -19.50 0.89 15.41
CA ALA A 642 -19.82 1.51 16.70
C ALA A 642 -19.38 2.97 16.75
N GLN A 643 -18.18 3.28 16.22
CA GLN A 643 -17.63 4.63 16.20
C GLN A 643 -17.95 5.39 14.91
N ARG A 644 -18.56 4.73 13.93
CA ARG A 644 -18.88 5.29 12.60
C ARG A 644 -17.64 5.80 11.87
N LEU A 645 -16.53 5.05 11.93
CA LEU A 645 -15.25 5.42 11.35
C LEU A 645 -14.87 4.53 10.16
N ILE A 646 -14.45 5.16 9.07
CA ILE A 646 -13.68 4.52 8.00
C ILE A 646 -12.20 4.66 8.33
N ILE A 647 -11.49 3.53 8.34
CA ILE A 647 -10.04 3.47 8.51
C ILE A 647 -9.42 3.18 7.14
N ALA A 648 -8.55 4.07 6.70
CA ALA A 648 -7.84 3.97 5.43
C ALA A 648 -6.33 4.05 5.64
N ASN A 649 -5.56 3.17 5.00
CA ASN A 649 -4.13 3.40 4.78
C ASN A 649 -3.90 3.80 3.32
N TYR A 650 -2.97 4.73 3.10
CA TYR A 650 -2.73 5.29 1.78
C TYR A 650 -1.28 5.76 1.61
N SER A 651 -0.88 5.92 0.36
CA SER A 651 0.48 6.32 -0.01
C SER A 651 0.48 7.61 -0.83
N ARG A 652 1.51 8.43 -0.58
CA ARG A 652 1.79 9.71 -1.25
C ARG A 652 3.11 9.58 -2.01
N LEU A 653 3.11 8.76 -3.06
CA LEU A 653 4.30 8.50 -3.87
C LEU A 653 4.14 9.11 -5.26
N PRO A 654 5.11 9.91 -5.72
CA PRO A 654 5.06 10.45 -7.08
C PRO A 654 5.65 9.47 -8.10
N ASN A 655 5.04 9.42 -9.31
CA ASN A 655 5.63 8.83 -10.50
C ASN A 655 5.98 9.91 -11.53
N ILE A 656 6.91 9.60 -12.41
CA ILE A 656 7.09 10.31 -13.66
C ILE A 656 6.36 9.52 -14.75
N VAL A 657 5.45 10.16 -15.46
CA VAL A 657 4.82 9.59 -16.65
C VAL A 657 5.38 10.31 -17.87
N ASP A 658 6.11 9.57 -18.68
CA ASP A 658 6.82 10.08 -19.85
C ASP A 658 6.38 9.30 -21.09
N MET A 659 5.56 9.96 -21.93
CA MET A 659 5.02 9.38 -23.15
C MET A 659 6.07 9.43 -24.26
N LYS A 660 6.27 8.32 -24.93
CA LYS A 660 7.25 8.18 -26.03
C LYS A 660 6.53 7.99 -27.35
N PRO A 661 6.79 8.80 -28.37
CA PRO A 661 6.26 8.56 -29.70
C PRO A 661 6.61 7.15 -30.20
N ARG A 662 5.74 6.57 -31.00
CA ARG A 662 5.88 5.16 -31.48
C ARG A 662 7.24 4.87 -32.14
N VAL A 663 7.81 5.84 -32.85
CA VAL A 663 9.11 5.71 -33.52
C VAL A 663 10.26 5.42 -32.54
N ASP A 664 10.11 5.83 -31.28
CA ASP A 664 11.12 5.67 -30.21
C ASP A 664 10.90 4.41 -29.36
N VAL A 665 9.85 3.64 -29.67
CA VAL A 665 9.44 2.48 -28.86
C VAL A 665 9.82 1.18 -29.56
N LYS A 666 10.69 0.40 -28.95
CA LYS A 666 10.95 -0.98 -29.39
C LYS A 666 9.79 -1.88 -28.99
N GLU A 667 9.11 -2.47 -29.98
CA GLU A 667 8.11 -3.49 -29.69
C GLU A 667 8.77 -4.71 -29.03
N ARG A 668 8.15 -5.20 -28.00
CA ARG A 668 8.55 -6.45 -27.34
C ARG A 668 7.57 -7.55 -27.71
N PRO A 669 8.04 -8.80 -27.84
CA PRO A 669 7.14 -9.93 -27.96
C PRO A 669 6.13 -9.93 -26.81
N VAL A 670 4.87 -10.20 -27.11
CA VAL A 670 3.82 -10.39 -26.09
C VAL A 670 4.28 -11.49 -25.14
N GLY A 671 4.28 -11.22 -23.84
CA GLY A 671 4.71 -12.20 -22.82
C GLY A 671 6.21 -12.25 -22.55
N SER A 672 7.04 -11.39 -23.18
CA SER A 672 8.40 -11.20 -22.67
C SER A 672 8.33 -10.57 -21.29
N GLY A 673 8.51 -11.39 -20.25
CA GLY A 673 8.31 -11.18 -18.83
C GLY A 673 8.47 -9.74 -18.35
N GLY A 674 7.60 -9.34 -17.44
CA GLY A 674 7.35 -7.97 -17.03
C GLY A 674 8.59 -7.11 -16.98
N ALA A 675 8.62 -6.09 -17.84
CA ALA A 675 9.61 -5.04 -17.72
C ALA A 675 9.62 -4.58 -16.27
N ARG A 676 10.79 -4.37 -15.66
CA ARG A 676 10.87 -3.66 -14.40
C ARG A 676 10.12 -2.35 -14.58
N PRO A 677 9.06 -2.05 -13.82
CA PRO A 677 8.23 -0.87 -14.06
C PRO A 677 9.03 0.44 -14.02
N ASP A 678 10.18 0.40 -13.37
CA ASP A 678 11.09 1.51 -13.11
C ASP A 678 12.08 1.80 -14.25
N GLN A 679 12.26 0.89 -15.21
CA GLN A 679 13.35 1.01 -16.20
C GLN A 679 12.94 0.75 -17.64
N ALA A 680 11.71 0.33 -17.93
CA ALA A 680 11.33 -0.05 -19.29
C ALA A 680 10.16 0.77 -19.81
N ILE A 681 10.24 1.14 -21.07
CA ILE A 681 9.13 1.70 -21.83
C ILE A 681 8.13 0.56 -22.07
N ALA A 682 6.94 0.69 -21.51
CA ALA A 682 5.82 -0.19 -21.84
C ALA A 682 5.34 0.14 -23.26
N PRO A 683 5.13 -0.88 -24.12
CA PRO A 683 5.00 -0.64 -25.56
C PRO A 683 3.67 -0.03 -25.98
N HIS A 684 2.56 -0.16 -25.24
CA HIS A 684 1.23 0.29 -25.66
C HIS A 684 0.93 -0.09 -27.13
N SER A 685 1.29 -1.29 -27.56
CA SER A 685 1.11 -1.72 -28.95
C SER A 685 -0.31 -1.49 -29.43
N GLY A 686 -0.48 -0.93 -30.62
CA GLY A 686 -1.78 -0.50 -31.15
C GLY A 686 -2.21 0.91 -30.78
N THR A 687 -1.31 1.72 -30.14
CA THR A 687 -1.48 3.16 -29.93
C THR A 687 -0.31 3.94 -30.53
N PRO A 688 -0.42 5.28 -30.71
CA PRO A 688 0.67 6.11 -31.22
C PRO A 688 1.86 6.26 -30.27
N TYR A 689 1.76 5.82 -29.03
CA TYR A 689 2.73 6.08 -27.96
C TYR A 689 3.10 4.81 -27.21
N GLY A 690 4.27 4.80 -26.61
CA GLY A 690 4.62 3.97 -25.46
C GLY A 690 4.73 4.84 -24.21
N VAL A 691 4.95 4.23 -23.04
CA VAL A 691 5.04 4.96 -21.77
C VAL A 691 6.16 4.43 -20.88
N SER A 692 6.89 5.35 -20.26
CA SER A 692 7.77 5.10 -19.12
C SER A 692 7.13 5.72 -17.87
N ARG A 693 7.04 4.97 -16.76
CA ARG A 693 6.36 5.42 -15.54
C ARG A 693 7.09 5.04 -14.25
N PRO A 694 8.40 5.35 -14.13
CA PRO A 694 9.16 5.04 -12.91
C PRO A 694 8.62 5.82 -11.70
N MET A 695 8.82 5.30 -10.50
CA MET A 695 8.75 6.13 -9.31
C MET A 695 9.75 7.29 -9.42
N TRP A 696 9.36 8.48 -8.99
CA TRP A 696 10.25 9.63 -9.01
C TRP A 696 11.15 9.60 -7.77
N LEU A 697 12.31 9.03 -7.95
CA LEU A 697 13.32 8.83 -6.90
C LEU A 697 14.53 9.72 -7.15
N SER A 698 15.16 10.15 -6.06
CA SER A 698 16.40 10.89 -6.06
C SER A 698 17.62 10.00 -6.36
N LEU A 699 18.80 10.62 -6.47
CA LEU A 699 20.08 9.90 -6.59
C LEU A 699 20.29 8.88 -5.44
N PHE A 700 19.77 9.15 -4.26
CA PHE A 700 19.86 8.29 -3.08
C PHE A 700 18.75 7.22 -3.02
N ASN A 701 17.99 7.04 -4.09
CA ASN A 701 16.87 6.07 -4.18
C ASN A 701 15.77 6.31 -3.14
N VAL A 702 15.49 7.56 -2.82
CA VAL A 702 14.37 7.99 -1.98
C VAL A 702 13.42 8.88 -2.80
N PRO A 703 12.13 8.95 -2.47
CA PRO A 703 11.20 9.82 -3.20
C PRO A 703 11.65 11.29 -3.20
N CYS A 704 11.62 11.94 -4.36
CA CYS A 704 11.90 13.37 -4.52
C CYS A 704 10.85 14.29 -3.86
N LEU A 705 9.98 13.75 -3.07
CA LEU A 705 8.94 14.43 -2.31
C LEU A 705 9.24 14.32 -0.82
N ALA A 706 9.03 15.40 -0.06
CA ALA A 706 9.24 15.37 1.39
C ALA A 706 8.32 14.32 2.08
N PRO A 707 8.84 13.53 3.05
CA PRO A 707 7.99 12.62 3.81
C PRO A 707 6.92 13.39 4.61
N PRO A 708 5.84 12.73 5.08
CA PRO A 708 5.56 11.29 5.04
C PRO A 708 5.10 10.81 3.67
N TRP A 709 5.44 9.55 3.35
CA TRP A 709 5.03 8.91 2.10
C TRP A 709 3.89 7.92 2.28
N GLY A 710 3.63 7.49 3.50
CA GLY A 710 2.56 6.57 3.85
C GLY A 710 1.84 6.97 5.13
N PHE A 711 0.53 6.76 5.15
CA PHE A 711 -0.34 7.17 6.24
C PHE A 711 -1.34 6.08 6.60
N ILE A 712 -1.90 6.22 7.81
CA ILE A 712 -3.16 5.62 8.23
C ILE A 712 -4.05 6.74 8.81
N ALA A 713 -5.34 6.71 8.50
CA ALA A 713 -6.28 7.76 8.91
C ALA A 713 -7.64 7.17 9.28
N ALA A 714 -8.38 7.89 10.12
CA ALA A 714 -9.78 7.64 10.43
C ALA A 714 -10.63 8.84 10.02
N THR A 715 -11.69 8.57 9.28
CA THR A 715 -12.68 9.58 8.85
C THR A 715 -14.07 9.16 9.32
N ASN A 716 -14.81 10.07 9.93
CA ASN A 716 -16.18 9.81 10.34
C ASN A 716 -17.12 9.79 9.11
N VAL A 717 -17.91 8.73 8.96
CA VAL A 717 -18.77 8.55 7.78
C VAL A 717 -19.97 9.48 7.75
N ASP A 718 -20.46 9.91 8.92
CA ASP A 718 -21.67 10.71 9.03
C ASP A 718 -21.37 12.20 8.91
N THR A 719 -20.21 12.66 9.44
CA THR A 719 -19.80 14.07 9.43
C THR A 719 -18.81 14.42 8.33
N GLY A 720 -18.12 13.43 7.74
CA GLY A 720 -17.02 13.64 6.79
C GLY A 720 -15.72 14.14 7.44
N GLU A 721 -15.69 14.29 8.77
CA GLU A 721 -14.54 14.83 9.48
C GLU A 721 -13.38 13.84 9.52
N LEU A 722 -12.18 14.34 9.23
CA LEU A 722 -10.93 13.62 9.49
C LEU A 722 -10.63 13.65 10.98
N ILE A 723 -10.90 12.54 11.67
CA ILE A 723 -10.71 12.42 13.11
C ILE A 723 -9.23 12.43 13.48
N TRP A 724 -8.45 11.61 12.77
CA TRP A 724 -7.00 11.60 12.89
C TRP A 724 -6.32 11.08 11.62
N SER A 725 -5.06 11.49 11.42
CA SER A 725 -4.16 10.94 10.41
C SER A 725 -2.75 10.84 10.98
N LYS A 726 -2.11 9.71 10.80
CA LYS A 726 -0.77 9.40 11.33
C LYS A 726 0.12 8.84 10.22
N PRO A 727 1.43 9.21 10.19
CA PRO A 727 2.39 8.51 9.34
C PRO A 727 2.48 7.04 9.73
N LEU A 728 2.46 6.15 8.72
CA LEU A 728 2.56 4.70 8.90
C LEU A 728 3.90 4.20 8.39
N GLY A 729 4.72 3.68 9.30
CA GLY A 729 6.03 3.10 8.98
C GLY A 729 7.22 3.98 9.36
N THR A 730 8.34 3.32 9.57
CA THR A 730 9.60 3.90 10.02
C THR A 730 10.74 3.60 9.06
N GLY A 731 11.85 4.33 9.18
CA GLY A 731 13.09 4.07 8.43
C GLY A 731 13.87 2.83 8.90
N TYR A 732 13.34 2.01 9.80
CA TYR A 732 14.10 0.91 10.43
C TYR A 732 14.67 -0.09 9.42
N ASP A 733 13.90 -0.52 8.44
CA ASP A 733 14.31 -1.49 7.41
C ASP A 733 14.50 -0.86 6.02
N THR A 734 14.46 0.45 5.92
CA THR A 734 14.68 1.19 4.67
C THR A 734 15.51 2.44 4.92
N GLY A 735 16.01 3.05 3.86
CA GLY A 735 16.79 4.27 3.92
C GLY A 735 17.46 4.58 2.58
N PRO A 736 18.35 5.58 2.52
CA PRO A 736 19.09 5.93 1.32
C PRO A 736 19.78 4.72 0.69
N PHE A 737 19.70 4.59 -0.64
CA PHE A 737 20.21 3.44 -1.43
C PHE A 737 19.58 2.08 -1.02
N GLY A 738 18.40 2.07 -0.36
CA GLY A 738 17.80 0.86 0.18
C GLY A 738 18.51 0.31 1.42
N ILE A 739 19.47 1.03 2.01
CA ILE A 739 20.22 0.59 3.19
C ILE A 739 19.38 0.83 4.45
N PRO A 740 19.06 -0.21 5.23
CA PRO A 740 18.29 -0.06 6.46
C PRO A 740 18.96 0.88 7.47
N THR A 741 18.25 1.91 7.93
CA THR A 741 18.81 2.83 8.92
C THR A 741 18.95 2.22 10.30
N ARG A 742 18.16 1.19 10.62
CA ARG A 742 18.01 0.57 11.95
C ARG A 742 17.52 1.55 13.04
N LEU A 743 16.99 2.68 12.63
CA LEU A 743 16.40 3.68 13.51
C LEU A 743 14.86 3.71 13.31
N LYS A 744 14.11 3.74 14.40
CA LYS A 744 12.64 3.86 14.37
C LYS A 744 12.21 5.30 14.08
N ILE A 745 12.78 5.91 13.04
CA ILE A 745 12.40 7.26 12.61
C ILE A 745 11.07 7.14 11.87
N VAL A 746 9.99 7.68 12.46
CA VAL A 746 8.65 7.68 11.85
C VAL A 746 8.66 8.65 10.66
N MET A 747 8.67 8.12 9.46
CA MET A 747 8.70 8.91 8.23
C MET A 747 7.50 8.60 7.32
N GLY A 748 6.66 7.64 7.70
CA GLY A 748 5.56 7.16 6.86
C GLY A 748 6.13 6.56 5.58
N THR A 749 6.40 5.26 5.58
CA THR A 749 6.92 4.58 4.38
C THR A 749 5.78 4.19 3.44
N PRO A 750 6.06 3.97 2.16
CA PRO A 750 5.10 3.35 1.26
C PRO A 750 4.45 2.13 1.90
N ASN A 751 3.14 1.97 1.70
CA ASN A 751 2.40 0.88 2.35
C ASN A 751 1.42 0.22 1.38
N LEU A 752 1.30 -1.11 1.51
CA LEU A 752 0.31 -1.97 0.86
C LEU A 752 -0.10 -3.07 1.83
N GLY A 753 -1.39 -3.31 1.96
CA GLY A 753 -2.00 -4.21 2.94
C GLY A 753 -3.23 -3.54 3.53
N GLY A 754 -4.05 -4.28 4.26
CA GLY A 754 -5.31 -3.75 4.76
C GLY A 754 -5.38 -3.69 6.28
N PRO A 755 -6.13 -2.73 6.85
CA PRO A 755 -6.42 -2.67 8.28
C PRO A 755 -7.41 -3.77 8.67
N LEU A 756 -7.36 -4.18 9.94
CA LEU A 756 -8.40 -4.94 10.64
C LEU A 756 -8.92 -4.05 11.77
N VAL A 757 -10.22 -3.89 11.86
CA VAL A 757 -10.89 -3.19 12.97
C VAL A 757 -11.63 -4.21 13.84
N THR A 758 -11.59 -4.04 15.17
CA THR A 758 -12.27 -4.96 16.10
C THR A 758 -13.15 -4.21 17.09
N SER A 759 -14.20 -4.88 17.58
CA SER A 759 -15.07 -4.30 18.63
C SER A 759 -14.33 -4.09 19.97
N GLY A 760 -13.10 -4.57 20.12
CA GLY A 760 -12.18 -4.22 21.20
C GLY A 760 -11.60 -2.81 21.10
N GLY A 761 -12.03 -1.99 20.14
CA GLY A 761 -11.58 -0.62 19.93
C GLY A 761 -10.20 -0.53 19.29
N LEU A 762 -9.75 -1.57 18.60
CA LEU A 762 -8.42 -1.68 18.01
C LEU A 762 -8.46 -1.72 16.49
N THR A 763 -7.49 -1.04 15.89
CA THR A 763 -7.13 -1.13 14.49
C THR A 763 -5.75 -1.78 14.34
N PHE A 764 -5.70 -2.99 13.79
CA PHE A 764 -4.45 -3.68 13.48
C PHE A 764 -4.05 -3.45 12.04
N ILE A 765 -2.77 -3.20 11.79
CA ILE A 765 -2.21 -3.05 10.44
C ILE A 765 -0.71 -3.38 10.43
N SER A 766 -0.24 -3.92 9.31
CA SER A 766 1.19 -4.05 9.02
C SER A 766 1.56 -3.15 7.83
N ALA A 767 1.37 -3.56 6.60
CA ALA A 767 1.41 -2.78 5.36
C ALA A 767 2.71 -2.01 5.04
N ALA A 768 3.40 -1.43 6.04
CA ALA A 768 4.57 -0.57 5.88
C ALA A 768 5.87 -1.35 5.57
N GLN A 769 6.90 -0.66 5.11
CA GLN A 769 8.18 -1.29 4.71
C GLN A 769 9.08 -1.71 5.89
N ASP A 770 8.71 -1.43 7.13
CA ASP A 770 9.54 -1.64 8.31
C ASP A 770 9.31 -2.98 9.04
N ASN A 771 8.57 -3.89 8.42
CA ASN A 771 8.29 -5.24 8.91
C ASN A 771 7.71 -5.29 10.35
N PHE A 772 6.88 -4.32 10.73
CA PHE A 772 6.13 -4.34 11.99
C PHE A 772 4.64 -4.52 11.74
N ILE A 773 3.98 -5.30 12.60
CA ILE A 773 2.53 -5.23 12.80
C ILE A 773 2.26 -4.30 13.99
N ARG A 774 1.20 -3.48 13.88
CA ARG A 774 0.83 -2.47 14.88
C ARG A 774 -0.63 -2.58 15.25
N ALA A 775 -0.95 -2.22 16.49
CA ALA A 775 -2.31 -2.00 16.97
C ALA A 775 -2.46 -0.54 17.43
N PHE A 776 -3.39 0.16 16.79
CA PHE A 776 -3.78 1.51 17.14
C PHE A 776 -5.12 1.48 17.88
N GLU A 777 -5.32 2.41 18.80
CA GLU A 777 -6.64 2.73 19.32
C GLU A 777 -7.47 3.37 18.20
N THR A 778 -8.58 2.75 17.82
CA THR A 778 -9.37 3.16 16.66
C THR A 778 -9.89 4.59 16.76
N ALA A 779 -10.32 5.01 17.99
CA ALA A 779 -10.85 6.35 18.23
C ALA A 779 -9.83 7.48 18.05
N THR A 780 -8.55 7.25 18.40
CA THR A 780 -7.55 8.33 18.54
C THR A 780 -6.34 8.20 17.62
N GLY A 781 -6.14 7.02 17.01
CA GLY A 781 -4.92 6.71 16.26
C GLY A 781 -3.67 6.59 17.15
N ARG A 782 -3.83 6.43 18.48
CA ARG A 782 -2.72 6.22 19.41
C ARG A 782 -2.17 4.80 19.23
N LEU A 783 -0.86 4.67 19.00
CA LEU A 783 -0.18 3.36 18.92
C LEU A 783 -0.16 2.72 20.32
N LEU A 784 -0.78 1.55 20.49
CA LEU A 784 -0.86 0.83 21.75
C LEU A 784 0.11 -0.34 21.82
N TRP A 785 0.37 -1.00 20.69
CA TRP A 785 1.22 -2.18 20.61
C TRP A 785 1.86 -2.30 19.22
N GLU A 786 3.07 -2.83 19.15
CA GLU A 786 3.73 -3.25 17.92
C GLU A 786 4.58 -4.50 18.13
N SER A 787 4.72 -5.32 17.10
CA SER A 787 5.57 -6.50 17.10
C SER A 787 6.33 -6.64 15.79
N ARG A 788 7.56 -7.15 15.90
CA ARG A 788 8.43 -7.39 14.75
C ARG A 788 8.01 -8.67 14.03
N LEU A 789 7.88 -8.56 12.70
CA LEU A 789 7.63 -9.71 11.82
C LEU A 789 8.95 -10.25 11.22
N PRO A 790 8.99 -11.54 10.85
CA PRO A 790 10.17 -12.14 10.24
C PRO A 790 10.44 -11.63 8.82
N ALA A 791 9.44 -11.10 8.14
CA ALA A 791 9.46 -10.53 6.80
C ALA A 791 8.42 -9.41 6.69
N GLY A 792 8.30 -8.77 5.51
CA GLY A 792 7.32 -7.71 5.27
C GLY A 792 5.88 -8.20 5.42
N GLY A 793 5.03 -7.42 6.07
CA GLY A 793 3.61 -7.73 6.30
C GLY A 793 2.68 -7.00 5.31
N GLN A 794 3.01 -7.00 4.00
CA GLN A 794 2.17 -6.43 2.96
C GLN A 794 1.01 -7.40 2.64
N ALA A 795 0.09 -7.54 3.60
CA ALA A 795 -1.08 -8.42 3.57
C ALA A 795 -2.24 -7.80 4.37
N GLY A 796 -3.42 -8.39 4.31
CA GLY A 796 -4.52 -8.04 5.20
C GLY A 796 -4.34 -8.72 6.56
N VAL A 797 -4.49 -7.96 7.65
CA VAL A 797 -4.61 -8.53 8.99
C VAL A 797 -6.02 -9.10 9.17
N MET A 798 -6.15 -10.25 9.83
CA MET A 798 -7.44 -10.83 10.18
C MET A 798 -7.44 -11.33 11.63
N THR A 799 -8.64 -11.58 12.17
CA THR A 799 -8.81 -12.15 13.51
C THR A 799 -9.87 -13.24 13.51
N TYR A 800 -9.74 -14.20 14.40
CA TYR A 800 -10.69 -15.28 14.56
C TYR A 800 -10.77 -15.76 16.01
N GLY A 801 -11.88 -16.42 16.35
CA GLY A 801 -12.07 -17.12 17.61
C GLY A 801 -11.93 -18.63 17.44
N HIS A 802 -11.17 -19.29 18.31
CA HIS A 802 -11.06 -20.74 18.37
C HIS A 802 -10.83 -21.19 19.80
N GLU A 803 -11.57 -22.22 20.26
CA GLU A 803 -11.48 -22.77 21.63
C GLU A 803 -11.50 -21.71 22.75
N GLY A 804 -12.43 -20.73 22.64
CA GLY A 804 -12.58 -19.67 23.63
C GLY A 804 -11.52 -18.57 23.61
N LYS A 805 -10.56 -18.59 22.68
CA LYS A 805 -9.50 -17.59 22.50
C LYS A 805 -9.65 -16.79 21.23
N GLN A 806 -9.30 -15.52 21.28
CA GLN A 806 -9.14 -14.66 20.10
C GLN A 806 -7.70 -14.69 19.60
N TYR A 807 -7.53 -14.85 18.31
CA TYR A 807 -6.26 -14.84 17.60
C TYR A 807 -6.24 -13.70 16.58
N VAL A 808 -5.06 -13.09 16.39
CA VAL A 808 -4.78 -12.08 15.34
C VAL A 808 -3.71 -12.64 14.41
N ALA A 809 -4.00 -12.72 13.13
CA ALA A 809 -3.16 -13.37 12.13
C ALA A 809 -2.70 -12.41 11.03
N ILE A 810 -1.45 -12.56 10.59
CA ILE A 810 -0.85 -11.81 9.47
C ILE A 810 0.12 -12.69 8.67
N THR A 811 0.01 -12.63 7.36
CA THR A 811 0.98 -13.25 6.46
C THR A 811 2.20 -12.33 6.30
N ALA A 812 3.37 -12.82 6.67
CA ALA A 812 4.64 -12.09 6.60
C ALA A 812 5.53 -12.71 5.51
N THR A 813 5.31 -12.30 4.27
CA THR A 813 6.01 -12.84 3.08
C THR A 813 6.77 -11.78 2.31
N GLY A 814 6.60 -10.50 2.67
CA GLY A 814 7.20 -9.38 1.96
C GLY A 814 6.58 -9.10 0.61
N HIS A 815 7.12 -8.08 -0.05
CA HIS A 815 6.69 -7.63 -1.36
C HIS A 815 7.89 -7.23 -2.22
N ALA A 816 8.19 -8.02 -3.26
CA ALA A 816 9.42 -7.85 -4.06
C ALA A 816 9.53 -6.47 -4.71
N ARG A 817 8.40 -5.88 -5.17
CA ARG A 817 8.38 -4.55 -5.80
C ARG A 817 8.52 -3.39 -4.81
N PHE A 818 8.20 -3.61 -3.55
CA PHE A 818 8.41 -2.66 -2.45
C PHE A 818 9.75 -2.89 -1.75
N GLU A 819 10.56 -3.82 -2.26
CA GLU A 819 11.89 -4.18 -1.74
C GLU A 819 11.90 -4.51 -0.26
N THR A 820 10.76 -4.97 0.28
CA THR A 820 10.69 -5.44 1.66
C THR A 820 11.28 -6.83 1.78
N LYS A 821 11.72 -7.19 2.98
CA LYS A 821 12.28 -8.52 3.25
C LYS A 821 11.27 -9.59 2.89
N LEU A 822 11.65 -10.47 1.97
CA LEU A 822 10.85 -11.62 1.57
C LEU A 822 10.90 -12.72 2.62
N GLY A 823 9.84 -13.52 2.72
CA GLY A 823 9.67 -14.64 3.63
C GLY A 823 8.50 -15.54 3.23
N ASP A 824 8.17 -16.48 4.09
CA ASP A 824 7.17 -17.52 3.85
C ASP A 824 6.33 -17.84 5.09
N HIS A 825 6.11 -16.82 5.94
CA HIS A 825 5.52 -17.02 7.26
C HIS A 825 4.05 -16.58 7.30
N LEU A 826 3.23 -17.35 8.03
CA LEU A 826 2.01 -16.89 8.67
C LEU A 826 2.30 -16.76 10.17
N VAL A 827 2.05 -15.59 10.75
CA VAL A 827 2.32 -15.30 12.18
C VAL A 827 1.01 -15.02 12.88
N VAL A 828 0.78 -15.70 14.01
CA VAL A 828 -0.44 -15.57 14.78
C VAL A 828 -0.11 -15.17 16.21
N PHE A 829 -0.91 -14.21 16.72
CA PHE A 829 -0.79 -13.64 18.06
C PHE A 829 -2.05 -13.93 18.88
N ALA A 830 -1.87 -14.12 20.20
CA ALA A 830 -2.96 -14.30 21.18
C ALA A 830 -2.54 -13.76 22.54
N LEU A 831 -3.49 -13.57 23.46
CA LEU A 831 -3.20 -13.31 24.86
C LEU A 831 -2.72 -14.58 25.53
N GLU A 832 -1.71 -14.48 26.43
CA GLU A 832 -1.26 -15.58 27.28
C GLU A 832 -2.07 -15.64 28.59
N GLY A 833 -2.45 -16.85 29.03
CA GLY A 833 -2.99 -17.09 30.38
C GLY A 833 -4.45 -17.51 30.46
N SER A 834 -4.84 -18.03 31.64
CA SER A 834 -6.17 -18.51 31.99
C SER A 834 -7.21 -17.40 32.23
N ASP A 835 -6.82 -16.12 32.18
CA ASP A 835 -7.67 -14.98 32.50
C ASP A 835 -8.27 -14.29 31.27
N ALA A 836 -8.10 -14.85 30.07
CA ALA A 836 -8.75 -14.35 28.88
C ALA A 836 -10.28 -14.55 28.98
N PRO A 837 -11.10 -13.50 28.80
CA PRO A 837 -12.57 -13.62 28.87
C PRO A 837 -13.07 -14.65 27.87
N ASP A 838 -14.03 -15.50 28.29
CA ASP A 838 -14.61 -16.51 27.41
C ASP A 838 -15.39 -15.87 26.25
N LEU A 839 -15.06 -16.28 25.02
CA LEU A 839 -15.73 -15.82 23.79
C LEU A 839 -17.12 -16.43 23.60
N THR A 840 -17.53 -17.42 24.39
CA THR A 840 -18.74 -18.20 24.12
C THR A 840 -20.04 -17.43 24.36
N GLY A 841 -20.03 -16.29 25.07
CA GLY A 841 -21.21 -15.43 25.30
C GLY A 841 -22.41 -16.16 25.95
N SER A 842 -22.26 -17.43 26.33
CA SER A 842 -23.27 -18.16 27.08
C SER A 842 -23.27 -17.70 28.52
N PRO A 843 -24.43 -17.29 29.06
CA PRO A 843 -24.51 -16.97 30.48
C PRO A 843 -24.07 -18.23 31.25
N THR A 844 -22.98 -18.11 32.02
CA THR A 844 -22.52 -19.14 32.92
C THR A 844 -23.71 -19.60 33.76
N LYS A 845 -24.22 -20.80 33.55
CA LYS A 845 -25.10 -21.45 34.54
C LYS A 845 -24.29 -21.56 35.82
N LYS A 846 -24.58 -20.70 36.83
CA LYS A 846 -24.12 -20.96 38.17
C LYS A 846 -24.48 -22.39 38.55
N PRO A 847 -23.57 -23.21 39.08
CA PRO A 847 -23.93 -24.54 39.59
C PRO A 847 -24.95 -24.32 40.70
N ILE A 848 -26.15 -24.93 40.51
CA ILE A 848 -27.18 -24.99 41.53
C ILE A 848 -26.56 -25.78 42.69
N GLY A 849 -26.37 -25.09 43.81
CA GLY A 849 -25.81 -25.65 44.99
C GLY A 849 -26.51 -26.93 45.41
N ALA A 850 -25.76 -28.01 45.59
CA ALA A 850 -26.22 -29.24 46.18
C ALA A 850 -26.72 -28.91 47.60
N GLN A 851 -28.05 -28.96 47.83
CA GLN A 851 -28.63 -28.98 49.16
C GLN A 851 -28.12 -30.23 49.86
N LYS A 852 -27.29 -30.07 50.89
CA LYS A 852 -27.02 -31.12 51.84
C LYS A 852 -28.35 -31.46 52.58
N GLN A 853 -28.83 -32.66 52.36
CA GLN A 853 -29.76 -33.29 53.29
C GLN A 853 -28.97 -33.69 54.52
N GLY A 854 -29.28 -33.05 55.67
CA GLY A 854 -28.84 -33.46 56.96
C GLY A 854 -29.80 -34.53 57.57
N PRO A 855 -29.38 -35.21 58.65
CA PRO A 855 -29.86 -36.56 59.01
C PRO A 855 -31.31 -36.62 59.47
#